data_95d179169aceab84f4c162397529ed69
#
_entry.id   95d179169aceab84f4c162397529ed69
#
_cell.length_a   1.000
_cell.length_b   1.000
_cell.length_c   1.000
_cell.angle_alpha   90.00
_cell.angle_beta   90.00
_cell.angle_gamma   90.00
#
_symmetry.space_group_name_H-M   'P 1'
#
loop_
_entity.id
_entity.type
_entity.pdbx_description
1 polymer ?
#
loop_
_entity_poly.entity_id
_entity_poly.type
_entity_poly.pdbx_seq_one_letter_code
_entity_poly.pdbx_strand_id
1 'polypeptide(L)'
;MTTPTRLGAPFRPTLIALFCSLSITAYAAEPAENNGKALVLDDVNVNAQAPSPSALPPVFAGGQVARGGQLGVLGNQDIMDVPFSVSSYTEQLIQDQQAEDVADVLLNDSSVRQASGFSNQSQIFMIRGLPLTGDDISYNGLYGVLPRQIISTDALERVEVFKGPNAFINGVTPTGSGIGGGVNLQPKRASDVPLRRFTTDINDEGRIGQHLDLGQRFGEDNRFGARVNLAQREGDTGIDHENQRSKLFAIGLDYRGDALRVSGDFAYQKQRVNGGRNSVNLGNTTHIPDAPSADTNYAQKWGFTEIEDTFGMMRAEYDLNDNWTAYAAGGAKHTREVGRYNSTTLVGNDGSSFTTGSFIPHDEDNKSVMGGLNGRFDTGPVSHKLNFGLAGIWTEQRSAYDFDLRRNPNNIYHPVETPSPVGNFSAGDLNDPGITGKTFVRSGAASDTLGFFDDRLLVTVGVRRQQLVVQGFAYGSGTRTSKYDESITTPVYGIVFKPWEHVSFYANRIEGLAEGPTSPVTSGNLIVTNGNQAFAPARSKQIEAGVKVDMGTYGASLGVYRIEQPGDGYSVATSATTAEFVREGKQINKGVELNVFGEPIEGLRLISGLTLMDTELKDTQNGANDGNRAIGVPNFQFNAGVDWDVPGLQGVALNARMLRTGGQYADAANNLSLPTWNRFDAGARYGFKVEQKDVTLRFGIENLANEKYWESAQGGYLTQGEPRVAKLSGTIDF
;
A
#
# COMPACT_ATOMS: atom_id res chain seq x y z
N MET A 1 45.90 -2.94 -31.15
CA MET A 1 44.61 -2.53 -31.74
C MET A 1 43.76 -2.07 -30.59
N THR A 2 43.50 -0.80 -30.55
CA THR A 2 43.00 -0.01 -29.44
C THR A 2 41.49 -0.15 -29.33
N THR A 3 40.99 -0.60 -28.16
CA THR A 3 39.60 -0.54 -27.77
C THR A 3 39.17 0.91 -27.51
N PRO A 4 38.02 1.38 -27.99
CA PRO A 4 37.52 2.70 -27.62
C PRO A 4 36.77 2.61 -26.27
N THR A 5 37.27 3.37 -25.32
CA THR A 5 36.57 3.76 -24.08
C THR A 5 35.26 4.47 -24.43
N ARG A 6 34.12 3.94 -24.01
CA ARG A 6 32.86 4.68 -24.04
C ARG A 6 32.91 5.76 -22.96
N LEU A 7 32.98 6.99 -23.38
CA LEU A 7 32.66 8.17 -22.58
C LEU A 7 31.19 8.13 -22.18
N GLY A 8 30.93 8.39 -20.91
CA GLY A 8 29.56 8.55 -20.37
C GLY A 8 28.78 9.55 -21.21
N ALA A 9 27.51 9.27 -21.37
CA ALA A 9 26.57 10.10 -22.12
C ALA A 9 26.59 11.54 -21.57
N PRO A 10 26.73 12.54 -22.41
CA PRO A 10 26.69 13.92 -21.97
C PRO A 10 25.25 14.26 -21.53
N PHE A 11 25.16 14.84 -20.35
CA PHE A 11 23.97 15.57 -19.89
C PHE A 11 23.43 16.40 -21.08
N ARG A 12 22.22 16.13 -21.53
CA ARG A 12 21.56 16.88 -22.59
C ARG A 12 20.83 18.08 -21.96
N PRO A 13 21.41 19.30 -22.00
CA PRO A 13 20.80 20.48 -21.35
C PRO A 13 19.67 21.11 -22.17
N THR A 14 19.18 20.44 -23.22
CA THR A 14 18.34 21.09 -24.24
C THR A 14 16.87 21.24 -23.83
N LEU A 15 16.37 20.52 -22.81
CA LEU A 15 14.97 20.64 -22.37
C LEU A 15 14.76 21.57 -21.16
N ILE A 16 15.77 21.80 -20.34
CA ILE A 16 15.70 22.76 -19.22
C ILE A 16 15.66 24.20 -19.72
N ALA A 17 16.19 24.49 -20.91
CA ALA A 17 16.22 25.82 -21.49
C ALA A 17 14.85 26.34 -22.02
N LEU A 18 13.86 25.46 -22.21
CA LEU A 18 12.56 25.89 -22.74
C LEU A 18 11.65 26.54 -21.69
N PHE A 19 11.88 26.28 -20.41
CA PHE A 19 11.13 26.93 -19.32
C PHE A 19 11.78 28.22 -18.80
N CYS A 20 13.07 28.44 -19.10
CA CYS A 20 13.77 29.67 -18.69
C CYS A 20 13.72 30.81 -19.73
N SER A 21 13.11 30.62 -20.89
CA SER A 21 13.05 31.66 -21.95
C SER A 21 11.80 32.53 -21.94
N LEU A 22 10.95 32.43 -20.93
CA LEU A 22 9.97 33.49 -20.65
C LEU A 22 10.70 34.63 -19.93
N SER A 23 11.29 35.52 -20.72
CA SER A 23 11.87 36.78 -20.26
C SER A 23 10.79 37.63 -19.64
N ILE A 24 10.68 37.58 -18.31
CA ILE A 24 9.91 38.56 -17.53
C ILE A 24 10.73 39.84 -17.56
N THR A 25 10.35 40.81 -18.35
CA THR A 25 10.80 42.21 -18.20
C THR A 25 10.32 42.69 -16.84
N ALA A 26 11.24 42.72 -15.88
CA ALA A 26 11.00 43.32 -14.58
C ALA A 26 10.80 44.82 -14.76
N TYR A 27 9.57 45.29 -14.66
CA TYR A 27 9.29 46.68 -14.36
C TYR A 27 9.60 46.93 -12.89
N ALA A 28 10.59 47.74 -12.63
CA ALA A 28 10.89 48.23 -11.30
C ALA A 28 9.74 49.12 -10.84
N ALA A 29 8.90 48.66 -9.94
CA ALA A 29 7.95 49.47 -9.22
C ALA A 29 8.64 49.98 -7.93
N GLU A 30 8.44 51.27 -7.63
CA GLU A 30 8.92 51.97 -6.44
C GLU A 30 8.50 51.26 -5.13
N PRO A 31 9.27 51.38 -4.05
CA PRO A 31 8.99 50.69 -2.79
C PRO A 31 7.75 51.31 -2.12
N ALA A 32 6.66 50.56 -2.08
CA ALA A 32 5.52 50.85 -1.25
C ALA A 32 5.84 50.57 0.23
N GLU A 33 5.47 51.49 1.11
CA GLU A 33 5.67 51.47 2.55
C GLU A 33 5.13 50.18 3.19
N ASN A 34 6.01 49.59 3.96
CA ASN A 34 5.83 48.35 4.68
C ASN A 34 4.91 48.55 5.90
N ASN A 35 3.67 48.18 5.81
CA ASN A 35 2.82 47.91 6.96
C ASN A 35 2.84 46.41 7.23
N GLY A 36 3.70 46.00 8.14
CA GLY A 36 3.83 44.60 8.56
C GLY A 36 2.51 44.02 9.08
N LYS A 37 1.82 43.30 8.22
CA LYS A 37 0.90 42.24 8.62
C LYS A 37 1.45 40.94 8.07
N ALA A 38 1.85 40.06 8.98
CA ALA A 38 2.04 38.66 8.67
C ALA A 38 0.83 38.18 7.86
N LEU A 39 1.06 37.48 6.76
CA LEU A 39 0.01 36.72 6.08
C LEU A 39 -0.43 35.61 7.08
N VAL A 40 -1.43 35.94 7.89
CA VAL A 40 -2.23 34.97 8.60
C VAL A 40 -3.00 34.26 7.51
N LEU A 41 -2.73 33.00 7.28
CA LEU A 41 -3.66 32.10 6.59
C LEU A 41 -5.01 32.32 7.29
N ASP A 42 -6.07 32.57 6.51
CA ASP A 42 -7.40 32.74 7.06
C ASP A 42 -7.66 31.63 8.06
N ASP A 43 -8.04 32.01 9.27
CA ASP A 43 -8.46 31.10 10.31
C ASP A 43 -9.47 30.14 9.67
N VAL A 44 -9.16 28.86 9.66
CA VAL A 44 -10.13 27.83 9.34
C VAL A 44 -11.23 27.99 10.38
N ASN A 45 -12.32 28.65 10.01
CA ASN A 45 -13.52 28.75 10.83
C ASN A 45 -14.05 27.34 10.99
N VAL A 46 -13.60 26.66 12.04
CA VAL A 46 -14.20 25.44 12.53
C VAL A 46 -15.55 25.85 13.11
N ASN A 47 -16.59 25.82 12.30
CA ASN A 47 -17.95 25.85 12.80
C ASN A 47 -18.08 24.65 13.74
N ALA A 48 -18.28 24.92 15.03
CA ALA A 48 -18.41 23.94 16.08
C ALA A 48 -19.76 23.20 16.04
N GLN A 49 -20.08 22.59 14.90
CA GLN A 49 -20.98 21.45 14.88
C GLN A 49 -20.16 20.25 15.34
N ALA A 50 -20.72 19.48 16.27
CA ALA A 50 -20.07 18.23 16.70
C ALA A 50 -19.66 17.44 15.47
N PRO A 51 -18.40 17.04 15.33
CA PRO A 51 -17.93 16.38 14.11
C PRO A 51 -18.81 15.15 13.85
N SER A 52 -19.33 15.06 12.63
CA SER A 52 -20.08 13.89 12.19
C SER A 52 -19.26 12.63 12.50
N PRO A 53 -19.85 11.53 12.98
CA PRO A 53 -19.14 10.27 13.20
C PRO A 53 -18.37 9.76 11.97
N SER A 54 -18.74 10.24 10.78
CA SER A 54 -18.07 9.94 9.50
C SER A 54 -17.01 10.95 9.10
N ALA A 55 -16.84 12.05 9.82
CA ALA A 55 -15.79 13.03 9.50
C ALA A 55 -14.41 12.39 9.65
N LEU A 56 -13.54 12.63 8.67
CA LEU A 56 -12.15 12.20 8.76
C LEU A 56 -11.48 12.91 9.93
N PRO A 57 -10.66 12.21 10.74
CA PRO A 57 -9.91 12.84 11.82
C PRO A 57 -9.07 14.03 11.31
N PRO A 58 -8.92 15.11 12.10
CA PRO A 58 -8.17 16.28 11.68
C PRO A 58 -6.70 15.96 11.41
N VAL A 59 -5.98 16.86 10.76
CA VAL A 59 -4.56 16.72 10.47
C VAL A 59 -3.73 17.35 11.59
N PHE A 60 -2.49 16.87 11.77
CA PHE A 60 -1.47 17.57 12.56
C PHE A 60 -1.02 18.84 11.85
N ALA A 61 -0.41 19.77 12.59
CA ALA A 61 0.25 20.93 12.00
C ALA A 61 1.23 20.47 10.89
N GLY A 62 1.38 21.30 9.86
CA GLY A 62 2.14 20.95 8.65
C GLY A 62 1.35 20.12 7.62
N GLY A 63 0.15 19.63 7.96
CA GLY A 63 -0.81 19.07 7.01
C GLY A 63 -0.49 17.67 6.44
N GLN A 64 0.68 17.09 6.71
CA GLN A 64 1.16 15.87 6.04
C GLN A 64 0.67 14.55 6.68
N VAL A 65 0.30 14.58 7.97
CA VAL A 65 -0.15 13.40 8.73
C VAL A 65 -1.44 13.73 9.47
N ALA A 66 -2.39 12.79 9.51
CA ALA A 66 -3.65 12.95 10.22
C ALA A 66 -3.63 12.30 11.60
N ARG A 67 -4.50 12.81 12.52
CA ARG A 67 -4.65 12.36 13.91
C ARG A 67 -5.39 11.05 14.07
N GLY A 68 -5.72 10.38 12.97
CA GLY A 68 -6.45 9.12 12.99
C GLY A 68 -6.83 8.65 11.60
N GLY A 69 -7.69 7.63 11.56
CA GLY A 69 -8.16 7.04 10.32
C GLY A 69 -9.38 6.15 10.52
N GLN A 70 -9.83 5.54 9.43
CA GLN A 70 -10.95 4.64 9.43
C GLN A 70 -10.55 3.23 9.85
N LEU A 71 -11.12 2.75 10.95
CA LEU A 71 -10.87 1.43 11.52
C LEU A 71 -12.07 0.48 11.31
N GLY A 72 -12.45 0.29 10.04
CA GLY A 72 -13.49 -0.64 9.63
C GLY A 72 -14.78 -0.52 10.45
N VAL A 73 -15.15 -1.59 11.16
CA VAL A 73 -16.37 -1.63 12.00
C VAL A 73 -16.38 -0.58 13.13
N LEU A 74 -15.22 -0.13 13.59
CA LEU A 74 -15.09 0.89 14.62
C LEU A 74 -15.31 2.32 14.08
N GLY A 75 -15.37 2.50 12.75
CA GLY A 75 -15.50 3.82 12.10
C GLY A 75 -14.23 4.66 12.18
N ASN A 76 -14.38 5.97 11.97
CA ASN A 76 -13.28 6.93 12.10
C ASN A 76 -12.91 7.13 13.57
N GLN A 77 -11.64 7.00 13.90
CA GLN A 77 -11.13 7.07 15.27
C GLN A 77 -9.89 7.96 15.35
N ASP A 78 -9.76 8.68 16.45
CA ASP A 78 -8.52 9.34 16.81
C ASP A 78 -7.50 8.30 17.30
N ILE A 79 -6.21 8.53 16.98
CA ILE A 79 -5.12 7.62 17.38
C ILE A 79 -4.98 7.50 18.90
N MET A 80 -5.31 8.55 19.65
CA MET A 80 -5.20 8.58 21.13
C MET A 80 -6.26 7.72 21.81
N ASP A 81 -7.37 7.42 21.14
CA ASP A 81 -8.52 6.69 21.68
C ASP A 81 -8.56 5.21 21.32
N VAL A 82 -7.64 4.75 20.45
CA VAL A 82 -7.64 3.36 19.99
C VAL A 82 -6.44 2.57 20.47
N PRO A 83 -6.64 1.30 20.83
CA PRO A 83 -5.57 0.42 21.29
C PRO A 83 -4.75 -0.17 20.14
N PHE A 84 -4.60 0.54 19.03
CA PHE A 84 -3.94 0.06 17.82
C PHE A 84 -2.94 1.08 17.30
N SER A 85 -1.89 0.62 16.60
CA SER A 85 -0.97 1.48 15.88
C SER A 85 -1.52 1.80 14.48
N VAL A 86 -1.67 3.08 14.17
CA VAL A 86 -2.21 3.60 12.91
C VAL A 86 -1.38 4.79 12.45
N SER A 87 -1.10 4.87 11.15
CA SER A 87 -0.52 6.04 10.48
C SER A 87 -1.46 6.48 9.36
N SER A 88 -1.61 7.78 9.14
CA SER A 88 -2.51 8.30 8.11
C SER A 88 -1.82 9.47 7.38
N TYR A 89 -1.50 9.26 6.12
CA TYR A 89 -0.79 10.20 5.24
C TYR A 89 -1.78 10.92 4.34
N THR A 90 -1.63 12.23 4.20
CA THR A 90 -2.62 13.11 3.56
C THR A 90 -2.31 13.41 2.10
N GLU A 91 -3.27 14.02 1.39
CA GLU A 91 -3.09 14.59 0.05
C GLU A 91 -1.91 15.58 0.01
N GLN A 92 -1.69 16.37 1.09
CA GLN A 92 -0.58 17.31 1.16
C GLN A 92 0.78 16.59 1.05
N LEU A 93 0.96 15.48 1.76
CA LEU A 93 2.18 14.68 1.63
C LEU A 93 2.35 14.10 0.22
N ILE A 94 1.25 13.58 -0.35
CA ILE A 94 1.24 13.03 -1.73
C ILE A 94 1.75 14.08 -2.72
N GLN A 95 1.25 15.31 -2.62
CA GLN A 95 1.65 16.40 -3.50
C GLN A 95 3.09 16.86 -3.25
N ASP A 96 3.49 17.03 -1.98
CA ASP A 96 4.82 17.51 -1.62
C ASP A 96 5.93 16.55 -2.06
N GLN A 97 5.67 15.26 -2.02
CA GLN A 97 6.59 14.20 -2.47
C GLN A 97 6.44 13.84 -3.95
N GLN A 98 5.46 14.42 -4.66
CA GLN A 98 5.14 14.07 -6.04
C GLN A 98 4.91 12.54 -6.19
N ALA A 99 4.23 11.94 -5.18
CA ALA A 99 3.94 10.52 -5.13
C ALA A 99 2.90 10.15 -6.21
N GLU A 100 3.20 9.16 -7.03
CA GLU A 100 2.36 8.77 -8.17
C GLU A 100 1.48 7.57 -7.87
N ASP A 101 1.95 6.68 -7.01
CA ASP A 101 1.20 5.51 -6.55
C ASP A 101 1.25 5.36 -5.02
N VAL A 102 0.48 4.39 -4.53
CA VAL A 102 0.37 4.14 -3.08
C VAL A 102 1.70 3.65 -2.48
N ALA A 103 2.57 2.99 -3.25
CA ALA A 103 3.87 2.54 -2.75
C ALA A 103 4.76 3.71 -2.34
N ASP A 104 4.78 4.79 -3.13
CA ASP A 104 5.56 6.00 -2.82
C ASP A 104 5.19 6.59 -1.45
N VAL A 105 3.88 6.59 -1.14
CA VAL A 105 3.36 7.09 0.14
C VAL A 105 3.72 6.15 1.29
N LEU A 106 3.58 4.84 1.07
CA LEU A 106 3.83 3.83 2.09
C LEU A 106 5.31 3.74 2.51
N LEU A 107 6.24 4.18 1.67
CA LEU A 107 7.66 4.28 2.01
C LEU A 107 7.95 5.25 3.17
N ASN A 108 7.01 6.12 3.55
CA ASN A 108 7.15 6.99 4.72
C ASN A 108 6.94 6.24 6.05
N ASP A 109 6.35 5.05 6.03
CA ASP A 109 6.18 4.23 7.23
C ASP A 109 7.37 3.26 7.41
N SER A 110 8.05 3.34 8.55
CA SER A 110 9.21 2.48 8.82
C SER A 110 8.86 1.01 9.02
N SER A 111 7.58 0.67 9.24
CA SER A 111 7.12 -0.71 9.35
C SER A 111 6.74 -1.32 8.01
N VAL A 112 6.76 -0.51 6.92
CA VAL A 112 6.34 -0.91 5.57
C VAL A 112 7.52 -0.84 4.60
N ARG A 113 7.63 -1.85 3.72
CA ARG A 113 8.51 -1.84 2.55
C ARG A 113 7.80 -2.48 1.37
N GLN A 114 8.10 -1.99 0.19
CA GLN A 114 7.71 -2.65 -1.04
C GLN A 114 8.56 -3.91 -1.22
N ALA A 115 7.94 -5.03 -1.55
CA ALA A 115 8.62 -6.30 -1.76
C ALA A 115 8.70 -6.67 -3.23
N SER A 116 7.68 -6.36 -4.01
CA SER A 116 7.70 -6.45 -5.45
C SER A 116 6.93 -5.26 -6.04
N GLY A 117 7.49 -4.70 -7.09
CA GLY A 117 6.96 -3.52 -7.76
C GLY A 117 6.18 -3.86 -9.02
N PHE A 118 5.96 -2.83 -9.80
CA PHE A 118 5.06 -2.75 -10.94
C PHE A 118 5.33 -3.72 -12.09
N SER A 119 6.56 -4.04 -12.34
CA SER A 119 6.94 -4.91 -13.46
C SER A 119 6.77 -6.40 -13.16
N ASN A 120 6.32 -6.72 -11.95
CA ASN A 120 5.98 -8.07 -11.53
C ASN A 120 4.48 -8.31 -11.67
N GLN A 121 4.07 -9.57 -11.62
CA GLN A 121 2.66 -9.98 -11.74
C GLN A 121 1.79 -9.52 -10.57
N SER A 122 2.38 -8.99 -9.49
CA SER A 122 1.67 -8.45 -8.35
C SER A 122 2.51 -7.41 -7.61
N GLN A 123 1.87 -6.36 -7.09
CA GLN A 123 2.48 -5.46 -6.14
C GLN A 123 2.30 -6.01 -4.73
N ILE A 124 3.39 -6.15 -3.98
CA ILE A 124 3.39 -6.71 -2.63
C ILE A 124 4.12 -5.74 -1.71
N PHE A 125 3.49 -5.50 -0.56
CA PHE A 125 4.07 -4.76 0.55
C PHE A 125 4.39 -5.70 1.70
N MET A 126 5.42 -5.39 2.47
CA MET A 126 5.73 -6.07 3.73
C MET A 126 5.38 -5.14 4.88
N ILE A 127 4.44 -5.53 5.73
CA ILE A 127 4.08 -4.80 6.96
C ILE A 127 4.47 -5.67 8.14
N ARG A 128 5.32 -5.17 9.04
CA ARG A 128 5.86 -5.96 10.18
C ARG A 128 6.48 -7.30 9.75
N GLY A 129 7.07 -7.34 8.54
CA GLY A 129 7.69 -8.55 7.97
C GLY A 129 6.70 -9.60 7.44
N LEU A 130 5.43 -9.23 7.21
CA LEU A 130 4.40 -10.11 6.65
C LEU A 130 3.77 -9.45 5.40
N PRO A 131 3.43 -10.23 4.36
CA PRO A 131 3.00 -9.69 3.09
C PRO A 131 1.57 -9.13 3.13
N LEU A 132 1.37 -8.05 2.39
CA LEU A 132 0.09 -7.48 1.96
C LEU A 132 0.11 -7.33 0.44
N THR A 133 -0.78 -8.01 -0.27
CA THR A 133 -0.92 -7.85 -1.72
C THR A 133 -1.72 -6.60 -2.07
N GLY A 134 -1.47 -6.01 -3.24
CA GLY A 134 -2.22 -4.85 -3.73
C GLY A 134 -3.73 -5.09 -3.80
N ASP A 135 -4.17 -6.32 -4.07
CA ASP A 135 -5.59 -6.72 -4.10
C ASP A 135 -6.30 -6.63 -2.73
N ASP A 136 -5.54 -6.61 -1.64
CA ASP A 136 -6.06 -6.63 -0.27
C ASP A 136 -6.05 -5.24 0.41
N ILE A 137 -5.98 -4.18 -0.37
CA ILE A 137 -6.15 -2.80 0.08
C ILE A 137 -7.64 -2.46 0.09
N SER A 138 -8.10 -1.75 1.13
CA SER A 138 -9.49 -1.31 1.25
C SER A 138 -9.70 0.12 0.76
N TYR A 139 -10.91 0.42 0.30
CA TYR A 139 -11.32 1.74 -0.15
C TYR A 139 -12.50 2.22 0.68
N ASN A 140 -12.30 3.27 1.47
CA ASN A 140 -13.28 3.79 2.43
C ASN A 140 -13.88 2.65 3.30
N GLY A 141 -13.01 1.73 3.75
CA GLY A 141 -13.35 0.57 4.58
C GLY A 141 -13.88 -0.66 3.84
N LEU A 142 -14.07 -0.61 2.52
CA LEU A 142 -14.62 -1.71 1.73
C LEU A 142 -13.50 -2.43 0.93
N TYR A 143 -13.33 -3.73 1.12
CA TYR A 143 -12.39 -4.54 0.33
C TYR A 143 -12.94 -4.91 -1.05
N GLY A 144 -12.04 -5.27 -1.97
CA GLY A 144 -12.37 -5.81 -3.30
C GLY A 144 -12.95 -4.78 -4.27
N VAL A 145 -12.70 -3.49 -4.06
CA VAL A 145 -13.23 -2.40 -4.92
C VAL A 145 -12.11 -1.69 -5.68
N LEU A 146 -10.89 -1.71 -5.16
CA LEU A 146 -9.76 -0.99 -5.75
C LEU A 146 -9.14 -1.73 -6.93
N PRO A 147 -8.43 -1.00 -7.82
CA PRO A 147 -7.61 -1.60 -8.85
C PRO A 147 -6.73 -2.73 -8.32
N ARG A 148 -6.54 -3.73 -9.15
CA ARG A 148 -5.55 -4.76 -8.93
C ARG A 148 -4.16 -4.15 -9.12
N GLN A 149 -3.18 -4.47 -8.29
CA GLN A 149 -1.79 -4.06 -8.43
C GLN A 149 -1.51 -2.61 -8.05
N ILE A 150 -1.52 -1.68 -9.01
CA ILE A 150 -1.10 -0.30 -8.81
C ILE A 150 -2.30 0.61 -8.70
N ILE A 151 -2.28 1.42 -7.68
CA ILE A 151 -3.33 2.39 -7.40
C ILE A 151 -2.72 3.78 -7.48
N SER A 152 -3.22 4.61 -8.42
CA SER A 152 -2.84 6.01 -8.54
C SER A 152 -3.26 6.80 -7.30
N THR A 153 -2.39 7.71 -6.86
CA THR A 153 -2.67 8.63 -5.73
C THR A 153 -3.48 9.86 -6.14
N ASP A 154 -3.63 10.14 -7.42
CA ASP A 154 -4.24 11.39 -7.93
C ASP A 154 -5.67 11.67 -7.41
N ALA A 155 -6.44 10.61 -7.10
CA ALA A 155 -7.80 10.72 -6.57
C ALA A 155 -7.91 10.44 -5.05
N LEU A 156 -6.78 10.38 -4.32
CA LEU A 156 -6.75 10.02 -2.91
C LEU A 156 -6.58 11.22 -1.99
N GLU A 157 -7.42 11.29 -0.95
CA GLU A 157 -7.35 12.22 0.16
C GLU A 157 -6.36 11.74 1.22
N ARG A 158 -6.37 10.41 1.50
CA ARG A 158 -5.51 9.78 2.53
C ARG A 158 -5.12 8.37 2.15
N VAL A 159 -3.94 7.99 2.63
CA VAL A 159 -3.43 6.62 2.69
C VAL A 159 -3.25 6.27 4.16
N GLU A 160 -4.06 5.34 4.66
CA GLU A 160 -4.11 4.95 6.07
C GLU A 160 -3.50 3.57 6.24
N VAL A 161 -2.55 3.43 7.16
CA VAL A 161 -1.86 2.17 7.47
C VAL A 161 -2.29 1.72 8.86
N PHE A 162 -2.92 0.57 8.93
CA PHE A 162 -3.21 -0.14 10.17
C PHE A 162 -2.12 -1.20 10.39
N LYS A 163 -1.48 -1.20 11.56
CA LYS A 163 -0.38 -2.11 11.88
C LYS A 163 -0.84 -3.27 12.76
N GLY A 164 -0.55 -4.47 12.32
CA GLY A 164 -0.98 -5.72 12.96
C GLY A 164 -2.21 -6.37 12.31
N PRO A 165 -2.54 -7.60 12.73
CA PRO A 165 -3.67 -8.37 12.21
C PRO A 165 -5.00 -7.60 12.34
N ASN A 166 -5.80 -7.55 11.28
CA ASN A 166 -7.00 -6.71 11.24
C ASN A 166 -8.31 -7.48 10.97
N ALA A 167 -8.30 -8.80 11.12
CA ALA A 167 -9.47 -9.63 10.80
C ALA A 167 -10.72 -9.30 11.62
N PHE A 168 -10.60 -8.73 12.83
CA PHE A 168 -11.72 -8.18 13.56
C PHE A 168 -12.22 -6.86 12.95
N ILE A 169 -11.30 -5.93 12.63
CA ILE A 169 -11.61 -4.56 12.23
C ILE A 169 -12.28 -4.54 10.85
N ASN A 170 -11.63 -5.11 9.84
CA ASN A 170 -12.06 -5.06 8.44
C ASN A 170 -12.59 -6.41 7.90
N GLY A 171 -12.35 -7.52 8.60
CA GLY A 171 -12.64 -8.86 8.10
C GLY A 171 -11.44 -9.50 7.36
N VAL A 172 -11.67 -10.70 6.82
CA VAL A 172 -10.68 -11.38 5.95
C VAL A 172 -10.61 -10.66 4.62
N THR A 173 -9.41 -10.43 4.14
CA THR A 173 -9.14 -9.84 2.83
C THR A 173 -9.47 -10.83 1.70
N PRO A 174 -9.72 -10.37 0.46
CA PRO A 174 -10.06 -11.23 -0.68
C PRO A 174 -9.05 -12.33 -0.96
N THR A 175 -7.74 -12.06 -0.85
CA THR A 175 -6.66 -13.04 -1.11
C THR A 175 -6.11 -13.69 0.16
N GLY A 176 -6.50 -13.21 1.36
CA GLY A 176 -6.05 -13.74 2.65
C GLY A 176 -4.68 -13.22 3.10
N SER A 177 -4.16 -12.15 2.50
CA SER A 177 -2.94 -11.46 2.96
C SER A 177 -3.27 -10.43 4.06
N GLY A 178 -2.28 -9.59 4.46
CA GLY A 178 -2.54 -8.52 5.43
C GLY A 178 -2.55 -8.97 6.89
N ILE A 179 -1.87 -10.06 7.21
CA ILE A 179 -1.69 -10.52 8.60
C ILE A 179 -0.79 -9.57 9.40
N GLY A 180 0.16 -8.91 8.76
CA GLY A 180 1.05 -7.91 9.38
C GLY A 180 0.44 -6.53 9.52
N GLY A 181 -0.63 -6.26 8.78
CA GLY A 181 -1.30 -4.97 8.72
C GLY A 181 -2.21 -4.85 7.51
N GLY A 182 -2.84 -3.70 7.36
CA GLY A 182 -3.67 -3.38 6.21
C GLY A 182 -3.53 -1.92 5.81
N VAL A 183 -3.94 -1.62 4.60
CA VAL A 183 -4.00 -0.26 4.07
C VAL A 183 -5.44 0.07 3.70
N ASN A 184 -5.87 1.27 4.04
CA ASN A 184 -7.16 1.83 3.63
C ASN A 184 -6.95 3.14 2.90
N LEU A 185 -7.64 3.33 1.78
CA LEU A 185 -7.55 4.54 0.98
C LEU A 185 -8.84 5.35 1.09
N GLN A 186 -8.69 6.65 1.33
CA GLN A 186 -9.80 7.59 1.36
C GLN A 186 -9.84 8.39 0.06
N PRO A 187 -10.99 8.42 -0.63
CA PRO A 187 -11.16 9.22 -1.84
C PRO A 187 -11.29 10.71 -1.54
N LYS A 188 -10.82 11.53 -2.47
CA LYS A 188 -11.01 12.99 -2.44
C LYS A 188 -12.48 13.36 -2.49
N ARG A 189 -12.85 14.40 -1.74
CA ARG A 189 -14.18 15.01 -1.74
C ARG A 189 -14.09 16.51 -2.04
N ALA A 190 -15.19 17.09 -2.51
CA ALA A 190 -15.28 18.53 -2.67
C ALA A 190 -15.21 19.22 -1.30
N SER A 191 -14.27 20.14 -1.14
CA SER A 191 -14.16 21.04 0.00
C SER A 191 -15.18 22.18 -0.10
N ASP A 192 -15.39 22.92 1.00
CA ASP A 192 -16.28 24.07 1.01
C ASP A 192 -15.72 25.24 0.16
N VAL A 193 -14.39 25.29 0.02
CA VAL A 193 -13.73 26.18 -0.92
C VAL A 193 -13.59 25.49 -2.27
N PRO A 194 -14.07 26.10 -3.37
CA PRO A 194 -13.90 25.56 -4.71
C PRO A 194 -12.43 25.33 -5.05
N LEU A 195 -12.12 24.16 -5.60
CA LEU A 195 -10.78 23.85 -6.09
C LEU A 195 -10.78 23.74 -7.62
N ARG A 196 -9.80 24.37 -8.25
CA ARG A 196 -9.50 24.23 -9.67
C ARG A 196 -7.99 24.18 -9.82
N ARG A 197 -7.46 22.98 -9.84
CA ARG A 197 -6.02 22.75 -9.84
C ARG A 197 -5.59 22.02 -11.10
N PHE A 198 -4.51 22.50 -11.71
CA PHE A 198 -3.85 21.82 -12.80
C PHE A 198 -2.38 21.62 -12.45
N THR A 199 -1.88 20.39 -12.60
CA THR A 199 -0.48 20.03 -12.38
C THR A 199 0.08 19.42 -13.67
N THR A 200 1.30 19.80 -14.02
CA THR A 200 2.11 19.13 -15.03
C THR A 200 3.43 18.69 -14.42
N ASP A 201 3.90 17.53 -14.78
CA ASP A 201 5.16 16.95 -14.30
C ASP A 201 5.99 16.38 -15.45
N ILE A 202 7.30 16.31 -15.25
CA ILE A 202 8.26 15.68 -16.14
C ILE A 202 9.41 15.07 -15.34
N ASN A 203 9.87 13.91 -15.76
CA ASN A 203 11.13 13.35 -15.24
C ASN A 203 12.30 13.59 -16.21
N ASP A 204 13.52 13.28 -15.78
CA ASP A 204 14.75 13.45 -16.56
C ASP A 204 14.87 12.50 -17.77
N GLU A 205 14.06 11.41 -17.82
CA GLU A 205 13.98 10.48 -18.96
C GLU A 205 12.88 10.89 -19.98
N GLY A 206 12.18 12.00 -19.73
CA GLY A 206 11.20 12.57 -20.66
C GLY A 206 9.78 12.03 -20.50
N ARG A 207 9.46 11.35 -19.40
CA ARG A 207 8.09 10.98 -19.06
C ARG A 207 7.34 12.22 -18.61
N ILE A 208 6.21 12.53 -19.25
CA ILE A 208 5.39 13.72 -18.99
C ILE A 208 4.06 13.30 -18.37
N GLY A 209 3.66 14.03 -17.34
CA GLY A 209 2.39 13.89 -16.66
C GLY A 209 1.54 15.16 -16.67
N GLN A 210 0.23 14.98 -16.56
CA GLN A 210 -0.77 16.03 -16.42
C GLN A 210 -1.88 15.54 -15.49
N HIS A 211 -2.28 16.39 -14.56
CA HIS A 211 -3.37 16.11 -13.62
C HIS A 211 -4.27 17.34 -13.48
N LEU A 212 -5.57 17.15 -13.69
CA LEU A 212 -6.62 18.15 -13.45
C LEU A 212 -7.47 17.69 -12.28
N ASP A 213 -7.58 18.53 -11.25
CA ASP A 213 -8.36 18.28 -10.04
C ASP A 213 -9.37 19.42 -9.82
N LEU A 214 -10.65 19.11 -9.96
CA LEU A 214 -11.74 20.05 -9.85
C LEU A 214 -12.67 19.65 -8.72
N GLY A 215 -12.93 20.58 -7.80
CA GLY A 215 -13.84 20.36 -6.67
C GLY A 215 -14.79 21.54 -6.51
N GLN A 216 -16.09 21.27 -6.38
CA GLN A 216 -17.10 22.29 -6.18
C GLN A 216 -18.25 21.75 -5.33
N ARG A 217 -18.72 22.59 -4.40
CA ARG A 217 -19.98 22.35 -3.70
C ARG A 217 -21.07 23.28 -4.23
N PHE A 218 -22.33 22.83 -4.15
CA PHE A 218 -23.48 23.55 -4.69
C PHE A 218 -24.78 23.17 -3.95
N GLY A 219 -25.87 23.87 -4.29
CA GLY A 219 -27.18 23.75 -3.64
C GLY A 219 -27.30 24.59 -2.37
N GLU A 220 -28.44 24.50 -1.72
CA GLU A 220 -28.67 25.14 -0.43
C GLU A 220 -27.72 24.61 0.62
N ASP A 221 -27.09 25.47 1.41
CA ASP A 221 -26.07 25.15 2.43
C ASP A 221 -24.88 24.34 1.88
N ASN A 222 -24.56 24.43 0.59
CA ASN A 222 -23.49 23.68 -0.05
C ASN A 222 -23.58 22.15 0.19
N ARG A 223 -24.81 21.61 0.24
CA ARG A 223 -25.05 20.20 0.60
C ARG A 223 -24.52 19.20 -0.42
N PHE A 224 -24.47 19.54 -1.70
CA PHE A 224 -23.98 18.69 -2.76
C PHE A 224 -22.52 18.98 -3.08
N GLY A 225 -21.68 17.97 -3.15
CA GLY A 225 -20.29 18.06 -3.57
C GLY A 225 -20.01 17.23 -4.81
N ALA A 226 -19.16 17.74 -5.70
CA ALA A 226 -18.59 17.00 -6.81
C ALA A 226 -17.08 17.25 -6.89
N ARG A 227 -16.29 16.18 -7.00
CA ARG A 227 -14.84 16.24 -7.24
C ARG A 227 -14.50 15.38 -8.46
N VAL A 228 -13.71 15.91 -9.37
CA VAL A 228 -13.27 15.22 -10.59
C VAL A 228 -11.75 15.26 -10.66
N ASN A 229 -11.14 14.11 -10.88
CA ASN A 229 -9.71 13.96 -11.10
C ASN A 229 -9.48 13.32 -12.46
N LEU A 230 -8.65 13.95 -13.29
CA LEU A 230 -8.20 13.45 -14.59
C LEU A 230 -6.68 13.46 -14.59
N ALA A 231 -6.05 12.30 -14.71
CA ALA A 231 -4.61 12.23 -14.80
C ALA A 231 -4.15 11.36 -15.97
N GLN A 232 -3.02 11.73 -16.55
CA GLN A 232 -2.29 10.88 -17.51
C GLN A 232 -0.80 11.11 -17.36
N ARG A 233 -0.01 10.05 -17.49
CA ARG A 233 1.45 10.09 -17.56
C ARG A 233 1.92 9.13 -18.63
N GLU A 234 2.95 9.51 -19.41
CA GLU A 234 3.50 8.66 -20.47
C GLU A 234 4.95 9.02 -20.73
N GLY A 235 5.81 8.01 -20.87
CA GLY A 235 7.22 8.14 -21.24
C GLY A 235 8.11 7.09 -20.60
N ASP A 236 9.42 7.29 -20.73
CA ASP A 236 10.43 6.37 -20.25
C ASP A 236 10.67 6.58 -18.74
N THR A 237 11.00 5.49 -18.05
CA THR A 237 11.41 5.49 -16.65
C THR A 237 12.92 5.59 -16.53
N GLY A 238 13.45 5.65 -15.31
CA GLY A 238 14.90 5.57 -15.08
C GLY A 238 15.53 4.20 -15.39
N ILE A 239 14.72 3.20 -15.74
CA ILE A 239 15.18 1.85 -16.08
C ILE A 239 15.33 1.73 -17.60
N ASP A 240 16.48 1.26 -18.08
CA ASP A 240 16.75 1.10 -19.50
C ASP A 240 15.62 0.36 -20.25
N HIS A 241 15.11 0.96 -21.32
CA HIS A 241 14.10 0.36 -22.19
C HIS A 241 12.75 0.08 -21.51
N GLU A 242 12.50 0.63 -20.33
CA GLU A 242 11.19 0.56 -19.67
C GLU A 242 10.39 1.82 -19.98
N ASN A 243 9.18 1.64 -20.49
CA ASN A 243 8.25 2.73 -20.78
C ASN A 243 6.94 2.50 -20.03
N GLN A 244 6.44 3.54 -19.37
CA GLN A 244 5.19 3.49 -18.64
C GLN A 244 4.16 4.46 -19.21
N ARG A 245 2.89 4.01 -19.19
CA ARG A 245 1.73 4.84 -19.50
C ARG A 245 0.64 4.59 -18.47
N SER A 246 0.14 5.67 -17.86
CA SER A 246 -0.99 5.62 -16.94
C SER A 246 -2.07 6.63 -17.33
N LYS A 247 -3.33 6.27 -17.07
CA LYS A 247 -4.50 7.13 -17.23
C LYS A 247 -5.45 6.89 -16.08
N LEU A 248 -5.99 7.96 -15.52
CA LEU A 248 -7.02 7.93 -14.49
C LEU A 248 -8.15 8.93 -14.85
N PHE A 249 -9.38 8.46 -14.71
CA PHE A 249 -10.58 9.26 -14.56
C PHE A 249 -11.25 8.87 -13.24
N ALA A 250 -11.50 9.84 -12.35
CA ALA A 250 -12.23 9.57 -11.12
C ALA A 250 -13.22 10.70 -10.84
N ILE A 251 -14.40 10.34 -10.37
CA ILE A 251 -15.43 11.26 -9.90
C ILE A 251 -15.91 10.81 -8.52
N GLY A 252 -15.91 11.76 -7.59
CA GLY A 252 -16.51 11.64 -6.26
C GLY A 252 -17.69 12.59 -6.13
N LEU A 253 -18.84 12.06 -5.73
CA LEU A 253 -20.05 12.82 -5.45
C LEU A 253 -20.41 12.65 -3.99
N ASP A 254 -20.89 13.71 -3.35
CA ASP A 254 -21.39 13.60 -1.99
C ASP A 254 -22.59 14.52 -1.72
N TYR A 255 -23.44 14.07 -0.80
CA TYR A 255 -24.54 14.84 -0.22
C TYR A 255 -24.39 14.87 1.30
N ARG A 256 -24.44 16.06 1.88
CA ARG A 256 -24.35 16.32 3.33
C ARG A 256 -25.68 16.95 3.78
N GLY A 257 -26.61 16.11 4.23
CA GLY A 257 -27.85 16.56 4.89
C GLY A 257 -27.70 16.51 6.40
N ASP A 258 -28.75 16.94 7.11
CA ASP A 258 -28.72 17.03 8.58
C ASP A 258 -28.63 15.62 9.22
N ALA A 259 -29.40 14.66 8.74
CA ALA A 259 -29.38 13.28 9.22
C ALA A 259 -28.84 12.30 8.18
N LEU A 260 -28.93 12.62 6.88
CA LEU A 260 -28.52 11.73 5.79
C LEU A 260 -27.26 12.24 5.13
N ARG A 261 -26.24 11.39 5.04
CA ARG A 261 -25.03 11.60 4.25
C ARG A 261 -24.88 10.49 3.25
N VAL A 262 -24.64 10.85 1.99
CA VAL A 262 -24.43 9.88 0.91
C VAL A 262 -23.18 10.26 0.15
N SER A 263 -22.36 9.30 -0.20
CA SER A 263 -21.22 9.49 -1.10
C SER A 263 -21.18 8.39 -2.15
N GLY A 264 -20.66 8.73 -3.33
CA GLY A 264 -20.48 7.79 -4.41
C GLY A 264 -19.21 8.11 -5.17
N ASP A 265 -18.47 7.06 -5.55
CA ASP A 265 -17.24 7.12 -6.30
C ASP A 265 -17.35 6.24 -7.53
N PHE A 266 -16.84 6.75 -8.63
CA PHE A 266 -16.61 5.97 -9.85
C PHE A 266 -15.23 6.32 -10.39
N ALA A 267 -14.47 5.33 -10.79
CA ALA A 267 -13.17 5.54 -11.42
C ALA A 267 -12.88 4.51 -12.52
N TYR A 268 -12.11 4.96 -13.48
CA TYR A 268 -11.48 4.17 -14.52
C TYR A 268 -9.99 4.42 -14.48
N GLN A 269 -9.19 3.37 -14.38
CA GLN A 269 -7.74 3.43 -14.41
C GLN A 269 -7.20 2.47 -15.46
N LYS A 270 -6.22 2.93 -16.25
CA LYS A 270 -5.48 2.06 -17.17
C LYS A 270 -4.00 2.31 -17.01
N GLN A 271 -3.26 1.21 -16.86
CA GLN A 271 -1.82 1.23 -16.69
C GLN A 271 -1.17 0.28 -17.69
N ARG A 272 -0.05 0.68 -18.28
CA ARG A 272 0.75 -0.18 -19.15
C ARG A 272 2.23 0.06 -18.90
N VAL A 273 2.96 -1.04 -18.75
CA VAL A 273 4.43 -1.06 -18.74
C VAL A 273 4.93 -1.93 -19.87
N ASN A 274 5.84 -1.41 -20.66
CA ASN A 274 6.56 -2.15 -21.67
C ASN A 274 8.00 -2.34 -21.20
N GLY A 275 8.56 -3.53 -21.38
CA GLY A 275 9.92 -3.86 -20.98
C GLY A 275 10.16 -3.80 -19.46
N GLY A 276 9.10 -3.98 -18.64
CA GLY A 276 9.20 -3.86 -17.19
C GLY A 276 10.22 -4.80 -16.57
N ARG A 277 11.07 -4.28 -15.67
CA ARG A 277 12.09 -5.04 -14.97
C ARG A 277 11.47 -5.93 -13.90
N ASN A 278 11.52 -7.25 -14.09
CA ASN A 278 10.94 -8.24 -13.18
C ASN A 278 11.88 -8.63 -12.05
N SER A 279 11.36 -9.30 -11.03
CA SER A 279 12.17 -9.94 -9.98
C SER A 279 12.94 -11.15 -10.53
N VAL A 280 14.04 -11.50 -9.85
CA VAL A 280 14.97 -12.55 -10.25
C VAL A 280 14.83 -13.76 -9.35
N ASN A 281 14.62 -14.94 -9.93
CA ASN A 281 14.67 -16.23 -9.25
C ASN A 281 16.10 -16.59 -8.91
N LEU A 282 16.33 -17.06 -7.70
CA LEU A 282 17.66 -17.50 -7.23
C LEU A 282 18.19 -18.75 -7.95
N GLY A 283 17.29 -19.64 -8.41
CA GLY A 283 17.70 -20.89 -9.05
C GLY A 283 18.61 -21.74 -8.16
N ASN A 284 19.79 -22.10 -8.67
CA ASN A 284 20.79 -22.93 -7.97
C ASN A 284 21.97 -22.11 -7.44
N THR A 285 21.84 -20.80 -7.26
CA THR A 285 22.92 -19.97 -6.71
C THR A 285 23.24 -20.34 -5.26
N THR A 286 24.50 -20.31 -4.92
CA THR A 286 25.00 -20.53 -3.55
C THR A 286 25.44 -19.24 -2.89
N HIS A 287 25.45 -18.15 -3.64
CA HIS A 287 25.75 -16.79 -3.21
C HIS A 287 24.91 -15.81 -4.04
N ILE A 288 24.33 -14.80 -3.42
CA ILE A 288 23.56 -13.78 -4.13
C ILE A 288 24.56 -12.85 -4.84
N PRO A 289 24.48 -12.70 -6.18
CA PRO A 289 25.31 -11.75 -6.90
C PRO A 289 24.98 -10.32 -6.49
N ASP A 290 25.94 -9.40 -6.62
CA ASP A 290 25.70 -7.98 -6.41
C ASP A 290 24.57 -7.48 -7.33
N ALA A 291 23.84 -6.45 -6.90
CA ALA A 291 22.83 -5.85 -7.76
C ALA A 291 23.50 -5.24 -9.02
N PRO A 292 22.94 -5.39 -10.22
CA PRO A 292 23.38 -4.68 -11.42
C PRO A 292 23.32 -3.16 -11.23
N SER A 293 23.86 -2.40 -12.21
CA SER A 293 23.64 -0.94 -12.24
C SER A 293 22.16 -0.61 -12.06
N ALA A 294 21.85 0.45 -11.35
CA ALA A 294 20.48 0.74 -10.94
C ALA A 294 19.52 0.89 -12.13
N ASP A 295 20.02 1.40 -13.25
CA ASP A 295 19.33 1.57 -14.52
C ASP A 295 19.27 0.31 -15.41
N THR A 296 20.12 -0.71 -15.13
CA THR A 296 20.18 -1.94 -15.94
C THR A 296 18.83 -2.67 -15.95
N ASN A 297 18.33 -2.93 -17.15
CA ASN A 297 17.15 -3.72 -17.38
C ASN A 297 17.50 -5.11 -17.95
N TYR A 298 17.43 -6.13 -17.14
CA TYR A 298 17.62 -7.53 -17.55
C TYR A 298 16.33 -8.21 -18.02
N ALA A 299 15.21 -7.48 -18.04
CA ALA A 299 13.97 -7.90 -18.66
C ALA A 299 14.08 -7.83 -20.19
N GLN A 300 13.05 -8.25 -20.88
CA GLN A 300 13.01 -8.35 -22.31
C GLN A 300 12.09 -7.29 -22.93
N LYS A 301 12.48 -6.66 -24.02
CA LYS A 301 11.71 -5.61 -24.70
C LYS A 301 10.33 -6.09 -25.21
N TRP A 302 10.17 -7.39 -25.48
CA TRP A 302 8.90 -7.95 -25.86
C TRP A 302 7.92 -8.10 -24.68
N GLY A 303 8.41 -7.93 -23.44
CA GLY A 303 7.59 -7.98 -22.21
C GLY A 303 6.67 -6.77 -22.12
N PHE A 304 5.47 -6.98 -21.62
CA PHE A 304 4.55 -5.90 -21.25
C PHE A 304 3.52 -6.38 -20.24
N THR A 305 3.01 -5.44 -19.47
CA THR A 305 1.82 -5.62 -18.61
C THR A 305 0.86 -4.49 -18.91
N GLU A 306 -0.40 -4.80 -19.18
CA GLU A 306 -1.48 -3.82 -19.31
C GLU A 306 -2.61 -4.22 -18.36
N ILE A 307 -3.01 -3.29 -17.50
CA ILE A 307 -4.08 -3.45 -16.52
C ILE A 307 -5.10 -2.35 -16.73
N GLU A 308 -6.37 -2.73 -16.81
CA GLU A 308 -7.50 -1.84 -16.99
C GLU A 308 -8.54 -2.15 -15.92
N ASP A 309 -8.85 -1.15 -15.10
CA ASP A 309 -9.75 -1.27 -13.97
C ASP A 309 -10.91 -0.29 -14.11
N THR A 310 -12.12 -0.78 -13.93
CA THR A 310 -13.31 0.04 -13.72
C THR A 310 -13.89 -0.31 -12.36
N PHE A 311 -14.02 0.70 -11.49
CA PHE A 311 -14.46 0.45 -10.13
C PHE A 311 -15.29 1.59 -9.57
N GLY A 312 -16.05 1.30 -8.52
CA GLY A 312 -16.82 2.31 -7.84
C GLY A 312 -17.50 1.78 -6.60
N MET A 313 -17.91 2.70 -5.74
CA MET A 313 -18.68 2.40 -4.55
C MET A 313 -19.69 3.49 -4.23
N MET A 314 -20.69 3.13 -3.44
CA MET A 314 -21.60 4.07 -2.78
C MET A 314 -21.60 3.77 -1.27
N ARG A 315 -21.71 4.83 -0.47
CA ARG A 315 -21.88 4.77 0.97
C ARG A 315 -22.98 5.71 1.40
N ALA A 316 -23.86 5.26 2.26
CA ALA A 316 -24.90 6.06 2.89
C ALA A 316 -24.80 5.90 4.41
N GLU A 317 -25.01 6.99 5.12
CA GLU A 317 -25.09 7.06 6.56
C GLU A 317 -26.34 7.83 6.97
N TYR A 318 -27.05 7.33 7.97
CA TYR A 318 -28.27 7.95 8.46
C TYR A 318 -28.25 7.98 9.99
N ASP A 319 -28.33 9.18 10.55
CA ASP A 319 -28.45 9.38 11.99
C ASP A 319 -29.91 9.09 12.40
N LEU A 320 -30.10 7.96 13.06
CA LEU A 320 -31.38 7.54 13.59
C LEU A 320 -31.84 8.48 14.72
N ASN A 321 -30.88 9.00 15.45
CA ASN A 321 -30.95 10.03 16.47
C ASN A 321 -29.53 10.48 16.82
N ASP A 322 -29.36 11.38 17.81
CA ASP A 322 -28.07 11.96 18.22
C ASP A 322 -27.04 10.91 18.66
N ASN A 323 -27.47 9.71 19.01
CA ASN A 323 -26.63 8.65 19.57
C ASN A 323 -26.42 7.46 18.63
N TRP A 324 -27.21 7.31 17.59
CA TRP A 324 -27.16 6.14 16.72
C TRP A 324 -27.11 6.51 15.25
N THR A 325 -26.12 5.98 14.56
CA THR A 325 -25.95 6.11 13.11
C THR A 325 -25.99 4.72 12.46
N ALA A 326 -26.88 4.56 11.47
CA ALA A 326 -26.86 3.42 10.57
C ALA A 326 -26.00 3.73 9.34
N TYR A 327 -25.25 2.76 8.85
CA TYR A 327 -24.50 2.91 7.61
C TYR A 327 -24.66 1.69 6.70
N ALA A 328 -24.55 1.94 5.41
CA ALA A 328 -24.47 0.91 4.38
C ALA A 328 -23.53 1.36 3.26
N ALA A 329 -22.76 0.43 2.72
CA ALA A 329 -21.93 0.68 1.55
C ALA A 329 -21.92 -0.55 0.63
N GLY A 330 -21.76 -0.31 -0.66
CA GLY A 330 -21.58 -1.34 -1.65
C GLY A 330 -20.73 -0.85 -2.80
N GLY A 331 -19.97 -1.74 -3.40
CA GLY A 331 -19.08 -1.41 -4.50
C GLY A 331 -18.81 -2.61 -5.39
N ALA A 332 -18.24 -2.33 -6.55
CA ALA A 332 -17.83 -3.33 -7.52
C ALA A 332 -16.57 -2.90 -8.26
N LYS A 333 -15.85 -3.89 -8.75
CA LYS A 333 -14.67 -3.73 -9.61
C LYS A 333 -14.73 -4.73 -10.75
N HIS A 334 -14.32 -4.29 -11.92
CA HIS A 334 -13.93 -5.14 -13.04
C HIS A 334 -12.52 -4.82 -13.44
N THR A 335 -11.65 -5.82 -13.45
CA THR A 335 -10.25 -5.74 -13.87
C THR A 335 -10.02 -6.61 -15.07
N ARG A 336 -9.34 -6.07 -16.08
CA ARG A 336 -8.74 -6.83 -17.16
C ARG A 336 -7.25 -6.63 -17.17
N GLU A 337 -6.50 -7.72 -17.06
CA GLU A 337 -5.04 -7.73 -17.13
C GLU A 337 -4.59 -8.61 -18.29
N VAL A 338 -3.70 -8.07 -19.11
CA VAL A 338 -3.06 -8.83 -20.20
C VAL A 338 -1.58 -8.56 -20.12
N GLY A 339 -0.79 -9.61 -19.95
CA GLY A 339 0.65 -9.48 -19.84
C GLY A 339 1.42 -10.55 -20.62
N ARG A 340 2.55 -10.11 -21.19
CA ARG A 340 3.62 -10.98 -21.65
C ARG A 340 4.79 -10.79 -20.72
N TYR A 341 5.00 -11.78 -19.89
CA TYR A 341 5.94 -11.70 -18.76
C TYR A 341 7.22 -12.46 -19.11
N ASN A 342 8.34 -11.90 -18.74
CA ASN A 342 9.60 -12.62 -18.71
C ASN A 342 9.89 -13.07 -17.27
N SER A 343 10.57 -14.21 -17.12
CA SER A 343 11.05 -14.71 -15.86
C SER A 343 12.55 -14.96 -15.97
N THR A 344 13.32 -14.28 -15.12
CA THR A 344 14.77 -14.39 -15.05
C THR A 344 15.16 -15.32 -13.90
N THR A 345 15.93 -16.37 -14.19
CA THR A 345 16.41 -17.31 -13.19
C THR A 345 17.93 -17.40 -13.23
N LEU A 346 18.59 -17.20 -12.10
CA LEU A 346 20.03 -17.34 -11.96
C LEU A 346 20.46 -18.81 -12.09
N VAL A 347 21.61 -19.04 -12.72
CA VAL A 347 22.23 -20.38 -12.84
C VAL A 347 23.61 -20.44 -12.21
N GLY A 348 24.17 -19.29 -11.82
CA GLY A 348 25.49 -19.15 -11.20
C GLY A 348 25.60 -17.88 -10.37
N ASN A 349 26.70 -17.78 -9.65
CA ASN A 349 26.99 -16.66 -8.74
C ASN A 349 27.54 -15.42 -9.46
N ASP A 350 27.79 -15.53 -10.77
CA ASP A 350 28.38 -14.50 -11.64
C ASP A 350 27.33 -13.69 -12.42
N GLY A 351 26.05 -13.82 -12.05
CA GLY A 351 24.94 -13.17 -12.75
C GLY A 351 24.47 -13.92 -14.00
N SER A 352 25.09 -15.04 -14.35
CA SER A 352 24.59 -15.92 -15.41
C SER A 352 23.19 -16.41 -15.10
N SER A 353 22.30 -16.33 -16.08
CA SER A 353 20.88 -16.60 -15.94
C SER A 353 20.27 -17.21 -17.20
N PHE A 354 19.03 -17.60 -17.14
CA PHE A 354 18.22 -17.83 -18.31
C PHE A 354 16.87 -17.11 -18.19
N THR A 355 16.30 -16.81 -19.34
CA THR A 355 14.98 -16.18 -19.46
C THR A 355 13.99 -17.18 -20.05
N THR A 356 12.80 -17.24 -19.45
CA THR A 356 11.60 -17.90 -20.01
C THR A 356 10.53 -16.82 -20.22
N GLY A 357 9.47 -17.17 -20.98
CA GLY A 357 8.39 -16.24 -21.26
C GLY A 357 7.02 -16.83 -20.99
N SER A 358 6.05 -15.96 -20.71
CA SER A 358 4.66 -16.35 -20.59
C SER A 358 3.73 -15.28 -21.14
N PHE A 359 2.54 -15.69 -21.56
CA PHE A 359 1.43 -14.81 -21.87
C PHE A 359 0.23 -15.21 -21.00
N ILE A 360 -0.29 -14.27 -20.21
CA ILE A 360 -1.32 -14.57 -19.23
C ILE A 360 -2.39 -13.47 -19.31
N PRO A 361 -3.56 -13.76 -19.95
CA PRO A 361 -4.75 -12.95 -19.78
C PRO A 361 -5.43 -13.30 -18.46
N HIS A 362 -5.91 -12.27 -17.74
CA HIS A 362 -6.62 -12.40 -16.48
C HIS A 362 -7.74 -11.37 -16.42
N ASP A 363 -8.95 -11.83 -16.07
CA ASP A 363 -10.10 -10.98 -15.79
C ASP A 363 -10.59 -11.26 -14.37
N GLU A 364 -11.00 -10.21 -13.65
CA GLU A 364 -11.52 -10.33 -12.28
C GLU A 364 -12.73 -9.44 -12.07
N ASP A 365 -13.82 -10.05 -11.58
CA ASP A 365 -15.04 -9.37 -11.18
C ASP A 365 -15.20 -9.47 -9.66
N ASN A 366 -15.27 -8.31 -8.98
CA ASN A 366 -15.50 -8.23 -7.54
C ASN A 366 -16.79 -7.46 -7.24
N LYS A 367 -17.49 -7.90 -6.21
CA LYS A 367 -18.63 -7.20 -5.59
C LYS A 367 -18.47 -7.24 -4.09
N SER A 368 -18.73 -6.12 -3.44
CA SER A 368 -18.60 -6.01 -1.99
C SER A 368 -19.76 -5.21 -1.42
N VAL A 369 -20.20 -5.61 -0.23
CA VAL A 369 -21.20 -4.88 0.53
C VAL A 369 -20.82 -4.87 2.00
N MET A 370 -21.16 -3.81 2.71
CA MET A 370 -21.12 -3.76 4.15
C MET A 370 -22.26 -2.88 4.70
N GLY A 371 -22.61 -3.08 5.97
CA GLY A 371 -23.56 -2.23 6.66
C GLY A 371 -23.54 -2.50 8.15
N GLY A 372 -24.01 -1.55 8.92
CA GLY A 372 -23.98 -1.68 10.38
C GLY A 372 -24.62 -0.52 11.11
N LEU A 373 -24.42 -0.53 12.42
CA LEU A 373 -24.91 0.47 13.37
C LEU A 373 -23.77 0.87 14.31
N ASN A 374 -23.59 2.16 14.49
CA ASN A 374 -22.71 2.73 15.51
C ASN A 374 -23.58 3.47 16.53
N GLY A 375 -23.35 3.22 17.80
CA GLY A 375 -24.15 3.81 18.88
C GLY A 375 -23.31 4.27 20.04
N ARG A 376 -23.76 5.33 20.73
CA ARG A 376 -23.15 5.85 21.95
C ARG A 376 -24.23 6.05 23.01
N PHE A 377 -23.96 5.63 24.24
CA PHE A 377 -24.84 5.86 25.38
C PHE A 377 -24.05 5.67 26.69
N ASP A 378 -24.63 6.09 27.81
CA ASP A 378 -24.01 5.97 29.12
C ASP A 378 -24.85 5.05 30.03
N THR A 379 -24.18 4.23 30.83
CA THR A 379 -24.76 3.48 31.93
C THR A 379 -24.13 3.93 33.27
N GLY A 380 -24.76 4.92 33.90
CA GLY A 380 -24.19 5.58 35.06
C GLY A 380 -22.85 6.30 34.71
N PRO A 381 -21.72 5.94 35.36
CA PRO A 381 -20.43 6.59 35.07
C PRO A 381 -19.65 5.95 33.90
N VAL A 382 -20.25 5.00 33.18
CA VAL A 382 -19.59 4.27 32.09
C VAL A 382 -20.15 4.70 30.76
N SER A 383 -19.31 5.22 29.87
CA SER A 383 -19.68 5.47 28.47
C SER A 383 -19.54 4.19 27.65
N HIS A 384 -20.38 4.03 26.64
CA HIS A 384 -20.39 2.92 25.72
C HIS A 384 -20.31 3.42 24.27
N LYS A 385 -19.40 2.84 23.47
CA LYS A 385 -19.37 3.00 22.02
C LYS A 385 -19.62 1.62 21.38
N LEU A 386 -20.88 1.34 21.02
CA LEU A 386 -21.28 0.08 20.41
C LEU A 386 -21.13 0.13 18.90
N ASN A 387 -20.57 -0.93 18.32
CA ASN A 387 -20.44 -1.08 16.88
C ASN A 387 -20.94 -2.47 16.46
N PHE A 388 -21.80 -2.50 15.44
CA PHE A 388 -22.28 -3.71 14.78
C PHE A 388 -22.00 -3.58 13.30
N GLY A 389 -21.47 -4.63 12.67
CA GLY A 389 -21.17 -4.62 11.25
C GLY A 389 -21.39 -5.97 10.59
N LEU A 390 -21.92 -5.94 9.36
CA LEU A 390 -22.02 -7.07 8.45
C LEU A 390 -21.22 -6.74 7.19
N ALA A 391 -20.54 -7.72 6.60
CA ALA A 391 -19.84 -7.55 5.34
C ALA A 391 -19.89 -8.83 4.49
N GLY A 392 -19.87 -8.63 3.17
CA GLY A 392 -19.79 -9.71 2.19
C GLY A 392 -18.96 -9.29 0.98
N ILE A 393 -18.12 -10.22 0.47
CA ILE A 393 -17.25 -10.04 -0.71
C ILE A 393 -17.44 -11.25 -1.62
N TRP A 394 -17.60 -11.00 -2.90
CA TRP A 394 -17.66 -12.00 -3.97
C TRP A 394 -16.62 -11.68 -5.01
N THR A 395 -15.71 -12.62 -5.30
CA THR A 395 -14.68 -12.51 -6.32
C THR A 395 -14.85 -13.66 -7.31
N GLU A 396 -14.81 -13.35 -8.60
CA GLU A 396 -14.70 -14.33 -9.68
C GLU A 396 -13.47 -14.00 -10.52
N GLN A 397 -12.58 -14.97 -10.66
CA GLN A 397 -11.34 -14.84 -11.44
C GLN A 397 -11.39 -15.75 -12.65
N ARG A 398 -10.97 -15.21 -13.80
CA ARG A 398 -10.81 -15.93 -15.06
C ARG A 398 -9.37 -15.77 -15.54
N SER A 399 -8.77 -16.85 -16.01
CA SER A 399 -7.40 -16.77 -16.52
C SER A 399 -7.13 -17.92 -17.51
N ALA A 400 -6.18 -17.67 -18.38
CA ALA A 400 -5.55 -18.66 -19.24
C ALA A 400 -4.05 -18.40 -19.27
N TYR A 401 -3.25 -19.32 -19.74
CA TYR A 401 -1.83 -19.10 -19.86
C TYR A 401 -1.23 -19.81 -21.08
N ASP A 402 -0.14 -19.23 -21.57
CA ASP A 402 0.73 -19.80 -22.57
C ASP A 402 2.18 -19.57 -22.17
N PHE A 403 2.86 -20.62 -21.73
CA PHE A 403 4.27 -20.57 -21.30
C PHE A 403 5.20 -21.03 -22.42
N ASP A 404 6.29 -20.29 -22.58
CA ASP A 404 7.46 -20.75 -23.30
C ASP A 404 8.52 -21.18 -22.28
N LEU A 405 8.66 -22.48 -22.08
CA LEU A 405 9.55 -23.06 -21.09
C LEU A 405 10.99 -23.22 -21.61
N ARG A 406 11.30 -22.75 -22.82
CA ARG A 406 12.68 -22.77 -23.35
C ARG A 406 13.54 -21.80 -22.52
N ARG A 407 14.67 -22.32 -22.08
CA ARG A 407 15.63 -21.55 -21.27
C ARG A 407 16.59 -20.83 -22.20
N ASN A 408 16.33 -19.56 -22.46
CA ASN A 408 17.22 -18.73 -23.25
C ASN A 408 18.35 -18.19 -22.36
N PRO A 409 19.63 -18.52 -22.63
CA PRO A 409 20.75 -18.05 -21.84
C PRO A 409 20.81 -16.51 -21.80
N ASN A 410 21.08 -15.98 -20.62
CA ASN A 410 21.17 -14.53 -20.37
C ASN A 410 22.13 -14.23 -19.23
N ASN A 411 22.30 -12.95 -18.89
CA ASN A 411 23.10 -12.49 -17.75
C ASN A 411 22.50 -11.18 -17.22
N ILE A 412 22.35 -11.05 -15.89
CA ILE A 412 21.72 -9.87 -15.29
C ILE A 412 22.58 -8.61 -15.41
N TYR A 413 23.89 -8.71 -15.60
CA TYR A 413 24.80 -7.56 -15.79
C TYR A 413 24.99 -7.16 -17.25
N HIS A 414 24.81 -8.13 -18.16
CA HIS A 414 24.98 -7.96 -19.60
C HIS A 414 23.80 -8.61 -20.33
N PRO A 415 22.58 -8.06 -20.16
CA PRO A 415 21.38 -8.67 -20.69
C PRO A 415 21.41 -8.73 -22.21
N VAL A 416 20.95 -9.86 -22.74
CA VAL A 416 20.85 -10.12 -24.17
C VAL A 416 19.37 -10.23 -24.55
N GLU A 417 19.00 -9.59 -25.65
CA GLU A 417 17.64 -9.70 -26.20
C GLU A 417 17.39 -11.14 -26.67
N THR A 418 16.31 -11.73 -26.19
CA THR A 418 15.87 -13.06 -26.58
C THR A 418 14.70 -12.99 -27.57
N PRO A 419 14.47 -14.01 -28.41
CA PRO A 419 13.30 -14.04 -29.26
C PRO A 419 12.00 -13.94 -28.44
N SER A 420 10.99 -13.27 -29.00
CA SER A 420 9.65 -13.26 -28.37
C SER A 420 9.16 -14.69 -28.13
N PRO A 421 8.59 -14.97 -26.96
CA PRO A 421 8.19 -16.32 -26.60
C PRO A 421 7.12 -16.87 -27.56
N VAL A 422 7.28 -18.14 -27.88
CA VAL A 422 6.27 -18.93 -28.57
C VAL A 422 5.89 -20.07 -27.65
N GLY A 423 4.65 -20.05 -27.16
CA GLY A 423 4.19 -20.99 -26.16
C GLY A 423 4.33 -22.44 -26.56
N ASN A 424 4.71 -23.26 -25.61
CA ASN A 424 4.82 -24.72 -25.73
C ASN A 424 4.15 -25.48 -24.57
N PHE A 425 3.53 -24.73 -23.65
CA PHE A 425 2.75 -25.27 -22.54
C PHE A 425 1.63 -24.30 -22.20
N SER A 426 0.40 -24.60 -22.66
CA SER A 426 -0.75 -23.70 -22.54
C SER A 426 -1.97 -24.39 -21.95
N ALA A 427 -2.83 -23.62 -21.30
CA ALA A 427 -4.15 -24.05 -20.86
C ALA A 427 -5.15 -22.89 -20.82
N GLY A 428 -6.39 -23.21 -21.15
CA GLY A 428 -7.47 -22.24 -21.28
C GLY A 428 -7.51 -21.58 -22.66
N ASP A 429 -8.55 -20.76 -22.88
CA ASP A 429 -8.66 -19.92 -24.08
C ASP A 429 -8.00 -18.55 -23.78
N LEU A 430 -6.98 -18.22 -24.54
CA LEU A 430 -6.22 -16.97 -24.36
C LEU A 430 -7.02 -15.73 -24.77
N ASN A 431 -8.08 -15.88 -25.56
CA ASN A 431 -8.93 -14.76 -26.00
C ASN A 431 -10.22 -14.62 -25.17
N ASP A 432 -10.66 -15.71 -24.52
CA ASP A 432 -11.83 -15.74 -23.63
C ASP A 432 -11.54 -16.66 -22.43
N PRO A 433 -10.82 -16.15 -21.45
CA PRO A 433 -10.40 -16.93 -20.29
C PRO A 433 -11.57 -17.48 -19.48
N GLY A 434 -11.56 -18.77 -19.22
CA GLY A 434 -12.53 -19.44 -18.38
C GLY A 434 -12.30 -19.15 -16.89
N ILE A 435 -13.32 -19.44 -16.07
CA ILE A 435 -13.26 -19.27 -14.61
C ILE A 435 -12.20 -20.21 -14.03
N THR A 436 -11.31 -19.66 -13.22
CA THR A 436 -10.25 -20.38 -12.50
C THR A 436 -10.39 -20.29 -10.98
N GLY A 437 -11.08 -19.26 -10.48
CA GLY A 437 -11.28 -19.05 -9.04
C GLY A 437 -12.61 -18.39 -8.72
N LYS A 438 -13.20 -18.76 -7.57
CA LYS A 438 -14.30 -18.03 -6.92
C LYS A 438 -14.05 -17.95 -5.43
N THR A 439 -14.09 -16.73 -4.89
CA THR A 439 -14.01 -16.50 -3.45
C THR A 439 -15.28 -15.83 -2.95
N PHE A 440 -15.78 -16.31 -1.82
CA PHE A 440 -16.88 -15.69 -1.12
C PHE A 440 -16.53 -15.57 0.37
N VAL A 441 -16.52 -14.35 0.87
CA VAL A 441 -16.30 -14.05 2.30
C VAL A 441 -17.55 -13.37 2.84
N ARG A 442 -18.04 -13.81 4.00
CA ARG A 442 -19.08 -13.09 4.74
C ARG A 442 -18.72 -13.03 6.21
N SER A 443 -19.10 -11.95 6.87
CA SER A 443 -18.81 -11.76 8.28
C SER A 443 -19.83 -10.91 9.00
N GLY A 444 -19.95 -11.13 10.32
CA GLY A 444 -20.67 -10.28 11.24
C GLY A 444 -19.81 -9.97 12.46
N ALA A 445 -19.78 -8.72 12.88
CA ALA A 445 -19.00 -8.23 14.00
C ALA A 445 -19.85 -7.45 14.99
N ALA A 446 -19.46 -7.53 16.26
CA ALA A 446 -20.00 -6.69 17.33
C ALA A 446 -18.86 -6.32 18.29
N SER A 447 -18.86 -5.07 18.76
CA SER A 447 -17.91 -4.60 19.78
C SER A 447 -18.54 -3.54 20.67
N ASP A 448 -18.00 -3.43 21.88
CA ASP A 448 -18.24 -2.33 22.79
C ASP A 448 -16.89 -1.75 23.27
N THR A 449 -16.78 -0.44 23.24
CA THR A 449 -15.70 0.28 23.91
C THR A 449 -16.29 1.00 25.12
N LEU A 450 -15.92 0.51 26.30
CA LEU A 450 -16.35 1.00 27.59
C LEU A 450 -15.39 2.10 28.05
N GLY A 451 -15.91 3.28 28.33
CA GLY A 451 -15.15 4.39 28.87
C GLY A 451 -15.40 4.58 30.37
N PHE A 452 -14.34 4.74 31.12
CA PHE A 452 -14.34 4.97 32.57
C PHE A 452 -13.57 6.23 32.90
N PHE A 453 -13.93 6.90 33.99
CA PHE A 453 -13.24 8.08 34.51
C PHE A 453 -13.16 9.23 33.46
N ASP A 454 -14.30 9.56 32.87
CA ASP A 454 -14.43 10.54 31.77
C ASP A 454 -13.52 10.16 30.57
N ASP A 455 -13.64 8.90 30.14
CA ASP A 455 -12.88 8.30 29.02
C ASP A 455 -11.34 8.31 29.18
N ARG A 456 -10.83 8.44 30.40
CA ARG A 456 -9.41 8.25 30.68
C ARG A 456 -8.96 6.79 30.59
N LEU A 457 -9.89 5.86 30.82
CA LEU A 457 -9.65 4.44 30.62
C LEU A 457 -10.70 3.91 29.64
N LEU A 458 -10.25 3.44 28.46
CA LEU A 458 -11.09 2.82 27.45
C LEU A 458 -10.78 1.33 27.39
N VAL A 459 -11.81 0.50 27.42
CA VAL A 459 -11.68 -0.96 27.27
C VAL A 459 -12.52 -1.41 26.10
N THR A 460 -11.87 -1.88 25.03
CA THR A 460 -12.54 -2.39 23.83
C THR A 460 -12.60 -3.90 23.87
N VAL A 461 -13.81 -4.45 23.75
CA VAL A 461 -14.04 -5.88 23.57
C VAL A 461 -14.93 -6.10 22.36
N GLY A 462 -14.65 -7.14 21.60
CA GLY A 462 -15.45 -7.43 20.42
C GLY A 462 -15.19 -8.83 19.87
N VAL A 463 -16.06 -9.21 18.95
CA VAL A 463 -16.03 -10.51 18.29
C VAL A 463 -16.49 -10.37 16.85
N ARG A 464 -15.83 -11.09 15.94
CA ARG A 464 -16.28 -11.23 14.55
C ARG A 464 -16.35 -12.70 14.17
N ARG A 465 -17.49 -13.12 13.64
CA ARG A 465 -17.65 -14.43 13.00
C ARG A 465 -17.54 -14.27 11.50
N GLN A 466 -16.75 -15.14 10.87
CA GLN A 466 -16.43 -15.06 9.45
C GLN A 466 -16.54 -16.44 8.82
N GLN A 467 -17.02 -16.49 7.56
CA GLN A 467 -16.97 -17.67 6.71
C GLN A 467 -16.21 -17.33 5.45
N LEU A 468 -15.28 -18.21 5.09
CA LEU A 468 -14.47 -18.13 3.88
C LEU A 468 -14.78 -19.35 3.00
N VAL A 469 -15.22 -19.10 1.77
CA VAL A 469 -15.45 -20.13 0.75
C VAL A 469 -14.56 -19.82 -0.43
N VAL A 470 -13.63 -20.73 -0.75
CA VAL A 470 -12.74 -20.61 -1.91
C VAL A 470 -12.92 -21.85 -2.79
N GLN A 471 -13.08 -21.63 -4.08
CA GLN A 471 -13.27 -22.67 -5.07
C GLN A 471 -12.26 -22.48 -6.21
N GLY A 472 -11.50 -23.53 -6.52
CA GLY A 472 -10.62 -23.59 -7.67
C GLY A 472 -11.25 -24.36 -8.82
N PHE A 473 -10.93 -23.95 -10.06
CA PHE A 473 -11.42 -24.58 -11.29
C PHE A 473 -10.26 -24.85 -12.24
N ALA A 474 -10.35 -25.94 -12.98
CA ALA A 474 -9.35 -26.30 -13.99
C ALA A 474 -9.43 -25.36 -15.19
N TYR A 475 -8.29 -24.92 -15.66
CA TYR A 475 -8.17 -24.11 -16.87
C TYR A 475 -8.81 -24.82 -18.07
N GLY A 476 -9.60 -24.09 -18.85
CA GLY A 476 -10.25 -24.56 -20.07
C GLY A 476 -11.50 -25.42 -19.85
N SER A 477 -11.47 -26.42 -18.98
CA SER A 477 -12.65 -27.28 -18.76
C SER A 477 -13.68 -26.68 -17.81
N GLY A 478 -13.28 -25.73 -16.94
CA GLY A 478 -14.14 -25.15 -15.91
C GLY A 478 -14.60 -26.16 -14.84
N THR A 479 -13.99 -27.34 -14.80
CA THR A 479 -14.29 -28.35 -13.76
C THR A 479 -13.75 -27.89 -12.43
N ARG A 480 -14.60 -27.90 -11.38
CA ARG A 480 -14.14 -27.53 -10.03
C ARG A 480 -13.10 -28.55 -9.51
N THR A 481 -11.92 -28.06 -9.16
CA THR A 481 -10.79 -28.86 -8.68
C THR A 481 -10.66 -28.86 -7.16
N SER A 482 -11.11 -27.78 -6.52
CA SER A 482 -11.06 -27.66 -5.05
C SER A 482 -12.25 -26.90 -4.51
N LYS A 483 -12.57 -27.13 -3.23
CA LYS A 483 -13.51 -26.33 -2.44
C LYS A 483 -13.02 -26.27 -0.99
N TYR A 484 -12.76 -25.07 -0.54
CA TYR A 484 -12.55 -24.73 0.85
C TYR A 484 -13.82 -24.03 1.37
N ASP A 485 -14.32 -24.39 2.58
CA ASP A 485 -15.55 -23.80 3.15
C ASP A 485 -15.49 -23.90 4.66
N GLU A 486 -14.90 -22.88 5.29
CA GLU A 486 -14.64 -22.88 6.72
C GLU A 486 -15.12 -21.59 7.39
N SER A 487 -15.45 -21.72 8.68
CA SER A 487 -15.88 -20.61 9.51
C SER A 487 -15.06 -20.50 10.76
N ILE A 488 -14.83 -19.26 11.20
CA ILE A 488 -14.05 -18.98 12.42
C ILE A 488 -14.59 -17.75 13.15
N THR A 489 -14.35 -17.69 14.45
CA THR A 489 -14.65 -16.53 15.29
C THR A 489 -13.36 -15.95 15.84
N THR A 490 -13.15 -14.65 15.64
CA THR A 490 -11.98 -13.88 16.11
C THR A 490 -12.41 -12.86 17.16
N PRO A 491 -11.84 -12.90 18.37
CA PRO A 491 -12.02 -11.84 19.36
C PRO A 491 -11.06 -10.67 19.14
N VAL A 492 -11.40 -9.53 19.71
CA VAL A 492 -10.52 -8.39 19.96
C VAL A 492 -10.59 -7.99 21.41
N TYR A 493 -9.46 -7.65 21.97
CA TYR A 493 -9.33 -7.07 23.30
C TYR A 493 -8.35 -5.89 23.20
N GLY A 494 -8.75 -4.78 23.74
CA GLY A 494 -7.92 -3.58 23.76
C GLY A 494 -8.15 -2.77 25.02
N ILE A 495 -7.11 -2.07 25.45
CA ILE A 495 -7.15 -1.13 26.57
C ILE A 495 -6.38 0.11 26.18
N VAL A 496 -6.91 1.28 26.51
CA VAL A 496 -6.26 2.58 26.41
C VAL A 496 -6.36 3.26 27.75
N PHE A 497 -5.23 3.79 28.25
CA PHE A 497 -5.17 4.55 29.49
C PHE A 497 -4.52 5.92 29.24
N LYS A 498 -5.26 6.99 29.48
CA LYS A 498 -4.86 8.38 29.30
C LYS A 498 -4.67 9.07 30.67
N PRO A 499 -3.48 8.91 31.31
CA PRO A 499 -3.21 9.56 32.61
C PRO A 499 -3.13 11.08 32.47
N TRP A 500 -2.71 11.55 31.29
CA TRP A 500 -2.58 12.97 30.93
C TRP A 500 -3.22 13.20 29.56
N GLU A 501 -3.62 14.42 29.28
CA GLU A 501 -4.31 14.82 28.03
C GLU A 501 -3.51 14.46 26.77
N HIS A 502 -2.19 14.60 26.84
CA HIS A 502 -1.28 14.41 25.70
C HIS A 502 -0.63 13.03 25.65
N VAL A 503 -0.96 12.10 26.53
CA VAL A 503 -0.30 10.79 26.62
C VAL A 503 -1.32 9.67 26.74
N SER A 504 -1.20 8.69 25.86
CA SER A 504 -2.04 7.50 25.82
C SER A 504 -1.17 6.25 25.86
N PHE A 505 -1.37 5.39 26.86
CA PHE A 505 -0.82 4.04 26.91
C PHE A 505 -1.86 3.06 26.36
N TYR A 506 -1.43 2.10 25.60
CA TYR A 506 -2.35 1.11 25.05
C TYR A 506 -1.76 -0.31 25.08
N ALA A 507 -2.65 -1.27 25.08
CA ALA A 507 -2.33 -2.67 24.81
C ALA A 507 -3.49 -3.34 24.07
N ASN A 508 -3.16 -4.31 23.21
CA ASN A 508 -4.16 -5.09 22.49
C ASN A 508 -3.77 -6.56 22.36
N ARG A 509 -4.82 -7.38 22.14
CA ARG A 509 -4.70 -8.72 21.58
C ARG A 509 -5.69 -8.84 20.43
N ILE A 510 -5.17 -9.01 19.23
CA ILE A 510 -5.95 -9.11 17.99
C ILE A 510 -5.52 -10.33 17.17
N GLU A 511 -6.38 -10.74 16.26
CA GLU A 511 -6.15 -11.91 15.42
C GLU A 511 -6.29 -11.56 13.94
N GLY A 512 -5.48 -12.23 13.09
CA GLY A 512 -5.58 -12.24 11.64
C GLY A 512 -6.03 -13.60 11.14
N LEU A 513 -6.57 -13.62 9.93
CA LEU A 513 -7.04 -14.85 9.30
C LEU A 513 -6.58 -14.90 7.84
N ALA A 514 -6.17 -16.10 7.44
CA ALA A 514 -5.99 -16.47 6.05
C ALA A 514 -6.65 -17.83 5.80
N GLU A 515 -6.79 -18.20 4.53
CA GLU A 515 -7.22 -19.55 4.15
C GLU A 515 -6.29 -20.59 4.79
N GLY A 516 -6.86 -21.67 5.29
CA GLY A 516 -6.09 -22.81 5.76
C GLY A 516 -5.58 -23.66 4.59
N PRO A 517 -4.47 -24.40 4.76
CA PRO A 517 -3.99 -25.27 3.71
C PRO A 517 -4.99 -26.41 3.44
N THR A 518 -4.98 -26.89 2.19
CA THR A 518 -5.61 -28.15 1.81
C THR A 518 -4.50 -29.17 1.56
N SER A 519 -4.57 -30.33 2.21
CA SER A 519 -3.54 -31.35 2.06
C SER A 519 -3.41 -31.84 0.63
N PRO A 520 -2.19 -32.00 0.09
CA PRO A 520 -1.98 -32.57 -1.23
C PRO A 520 -2.35 -34.06 -1.23
N VAL A 521 -2.64 -34.65 -2.37
CA VAL A 521 -2.90 -36.09 -2.51
C VAL A 521 -1.63 -36.93 -2.55
N THR A 522 -0.51 -36.31 -2.90
CA THR A 522 0.81 -36.94 -2.94
C THR A 522 1.87 -35.97 -2.43
N SER A 523 2.96 -36.51 -1.86
CA SER A 523 4.16 -35.77 -1.47
C SER A 523 5.38 -36.54 -1.99
N GLY A 524 5.98 -36.04 -3.08
CA GLY A 524 6.94 -36.79 -3.87
C GLY A 524 6.30 -38.10 -4.38
N ASN A 525 6.90 -39.24 -4.05
CA ASN A 525 6.39 -40.58 -4.41
C ASN A 525 5.45 -41.19 -3.34
N LEU A 526 5.13 -40.48 -2.28
CA LEU A 526 4.29 -40.94 -1.19
C LEU A 526 2.82 -40.52 -1.41
N ILE A 527 1.89 -41.42 -1.11
CA ILE A 527 0.46 -41.13 -1.07
C ILE A 527 0.15 -40.44 0.27
N VAL A 528 -0.49 -39.30 0.24
CA VAL A 528 -0.91 -38.58 1.45
C VAL A 528 -2.24 -39.17 1.92
N THR A 529 -2.24 -39.80 3.10
CA THR A 529 -3.38 -40.56 3.65
C THR A 529 -4.60 -39.69 3.96
N ASN A 530 -4.38 -38.43 4.29
CA ASN A 530 -5.39 -37.40 4.48
C ASN A 530 -5.45 -36.39 3.32
N GLY A 531 -5.15 -36.84 2.09
CA GLY A 531 -5.18 -36.00 0.89
C GLY A 531 -6.55 -35.35 0.64
N ASN A 532 -6.56 -34.14 0.13
CA ASN A 532 -7.74 -33.26 -0.08
C ASN A 532 -8.47 -32.85 1.24
N GLN A 533 -7.87 -33.02 2.39
CA GLN A 533 -8.43 -32.50 3.62
C GLN A 533 -8.20 -30.99 3.72
N ALA A 534 -9.25 -30.19 3.84
CA ALA A 534 -9.17 -28.77 4.18
C ALA A 534 -8.92 -28.63 5.68
N PHE A 535 -7.95 -27.80 6.06
CA PHE A 535 -7.67 -27.46 7.45
C PHE A 535 -8.36 -26.16 7.82
N ALA A 536 -8.64 -25.95 9.12
CA ALA A 536 -9.23 -24.72 9.61
C ALA A 536 -8.44 -23.45 9.17
N PRO A 537 -9.06 -22.27 9.07
CA PRO A 537 -8.36 -21.04 8.70
C PRO A 537 -7.08 -20.80 9.50
N ALA A 538 -6.06 -20.29 8.85
CA ALA A 538 -4.82 -19.89 9.48
C ALA A 538 -5.06 -18.68 10.38
N ARG A 539 -4.99 -18.90 11.68
CA ARG A 539 -5.20 -17.86 12.70
C ARG A 539 -3.86 -17.35 13.19
N SER A 540 -3.51 -16.13 12.80
CA SER A 540 -2.40 -15.42 13.42
C SER A 540 -2.88 -14.71 14.69
N LYS A 541 -1.95 -14.48 15.62
CA LYS A 541 -2.24 -13.80 16.90
C LYS A 541 -1.20 -12.75 17.16
N GLN A 542 -1.66 -11.56 17.53
CA GLN A 542 -0.78 -10.47 17.99
C GLN A 542 -1.09 -10.09 19.43
N ILE A 543 -0.01 -9.76 20.15
CA ILE A 543 -0.05 -8.98 21.37
C ILE A 543 0.83 -7.76 21.13
N GLU A 544 0.31 -6.58 21.46
CA GLU A 544 1.00 -5.32 21.30
C GLU A 544 0.74 -4.43 22.53
N ALA A 545 1.75 -3.64 22.90
CA ALA A 545 1.62 -2.57 23.88
C ALA A 545 2.46 -1.37 23.46
N GLY A 546 2.04 -0.17 23.83
CA GLY A 546 2.76 1.03 23.46
C GLY A 546 2.29 2.29 24.16
N VAL A 547 2.91 3.39 23.78
CA VAL A 547 2.60 4.75 24.21
C VAL A 547 2.48 5.64 22.99
N LYS A 548 1.52 6.56 23.02
CA LYS A 548 1.31 7.61 22.04
C LYS A 548 1.32 8.96 22.73
N VAL A 549 1.89 9.93 22.05
CA VAL A 549 1.99 11.32 22.52
C VAL A 549 1.44 12.22 21.43
N ASP A 550 0.54 13.13 21.79
CA ASP A 550 0.00 14.18 20.94
C ASP A 550 0.22 15.53 21.61
N MET A 551 1.14 16.33 21.07
CA MET A 551 1.48 17.66 21.56
C MET A 551 0.75 18.78 20.81
N GLY A 552 -0.27 18.43 19.99
CA GLY A 552 -1.02 19.36 19.18
C GLY A 552 -0.38 19.64 17.82
N THR A 553 0.86 20.07 17.77
CA THR A 553 1.59 20.34 16.52
C THR A 553 2.35 19.13 16.01
N TYR A 554 2.81 18.25 16.89
CA TYR A 554 3.51 17.02 16.54
C TYR A 554 3.07 15.86 17.43
N GLY A 555 3.30 14.65 16.94
CA GLY A 555 3.01 13.43 17.65
C GLY A 555 4.16 12.43 17.58
N ALA A 556 4.13 11.49 18.51
CA ALA A 556 5.04 10.35 18.53
C ALA A 556 4.34 9.09 19.02
N SER A 557 4.81 7.94 18.58
CA SER A 557 4.36 6.64 19.09
C SER A 557 5.53 5.68 19.25
N LEU A 558 5.49 4.91 20.33
CA LEU A 558 6.41 3.81 20.58
C LEU A 558 5.58 2.57 20.89
N GLY A 559 5.79 1.50 20.13
CA GLY A 559 5.08 0.24 20.29
C GLY A 559 6.03 -0.95 20.32
N VAL A 560 5.66 -1.98 21.05
CA VAL A 560 6.30 -3.30 21.03
C VAL A 560 5.26 -4.35 20.69
N TYR A 561 5.58 -5.28 19.78
CA TYR A 561 4.63 -6.28 19.33
C TYR A 561 5.26 -7.67 19.21
N ARG A 562 4.39 -8.68 19.26
CA ARG A 562 4.69 -10.06 18.88
C ARG A 562 3.52 -10.61 18.09
N ILE A 563 3.81 -11.03 16.84
CA ILE A 563 2.86 -11.70 15.94
C ILE A 563 3.31 -13.15 15.80
N GLU A 564 2.36 -14.08 15.93
CA GLU A 564 2.58 -15.51 15.67
C GLU A 564 1.66 -15.92 14.52
N GLN A 565 2.25 -16.38 13.42
CA GLN A 565 1.57 -16.86 12.22
C GLN A 565 1.80 -18.36 12.06
N PRO A 566 0.75 -19.20 11.96
CA PRO A 566 0.90 -20.59 11.59
C PRO A 566 1.51 -20.73 10.19
N GLY A 567 2.36 -21.75 10.01
CA GLY A 567 2.86 -22.16 8.71
C GLY A 567 1.82 -22.90 7.87
N ASP A 568 2.17 -23.16 6.61
CA ASP A 568 1.30 -23.85 5.66
C ASP A 568 1.24 -25.37 5.88
N GLY A 569 2.06 -25.91 6.78
CA GLY A 569 2.15 -27.34 7.06
C GLY A 569 3.06 -28.08 6.07
N TYR A 570 3.25 -29.38 6.31
CA TYR A 570 4.09 -30.25 5.48
C TYR A 570 3.69 -31.73 5.63
N SER A 571 4.12 -32.56 4.68
CA SER A 571 3.84 -34.01 4.72
C SER A 571 4.95 -34.75 5.45
N VAL A 572 4.58 -35.62 6.40
CA VAL A 572 5.48 -36.50 7.17
C VAL A 572 5.28 -37.91 6.67
N ALA A 573 6.38 -38.58 6.28
CA ALA A 573 6.33 -39.98 5.88
C ALA A 573 5.89 -40.88 7.05
N THR A 574 4.83 -41.66 6.83
CA THR A 574 4.29 -42.65 7.81
C THR A 574 4.70 -44.07 7.45
N SER A 575 5.10 -44.30 6.18
CA SER A 575 5.65 -45.54 5.70
C SER A 575 6.54 -45.32 4.46
N ALA A 576 7.05 -46.38 3.85
CA ALA A 576 7.80 -46.28 2.59
C ALA A 576 6.96 -45.78 1.42
N THR A 577 5.62 -45.82 1.48
CA THR A 577 4.71 -45.47 0.40
C THR A 577 3.65 -44.44 0.79
N THR A 578 3.56 -44.08 2.07
CA THR A 578 2.51 -43.17 2.58
C THR A 578 3.11 -42.04 3.41
N ALA A 579 2.43 -40.92 3.40
CA ALA A 579 2.67 -39.75 4.25
C ALA A 579 1.37 -39.27 4.85
N GLU A 580 1.44 -38.48 5.92
CA GLU A 580 0.33 -37.71 6.47
C GLU A 580 0.69 -36.22 6.41
N PHE A 581 -0.24 -35.41 5.95
CA PHE A 581 -0.05 -33.95 5.98
C PHE A 581 -0.41 -33.42 7.36
N VAL A 582 0.53 -32.72 7.98
CA VAL A 582 0.38 -32.11 9.29
C VAL A 582 0.47 -30.59 9.16
N ARG A 583 -0.36 -29.90 9.93
CA ARG A 583 -0.31 -28.44 10.01
C ARG A 583 0.55 -28.03 11.18
N GLU A 584 1.83 -28.14 10.98
CA GLU A 584 2.86 -27.69 11.89
C GLU A 584 3.71 -26.61 11.24
N GLY A 585 4.59 -26.01 12.01
CA GLY A 585 5.38 -24.87 11.59
C GLY A 585 4.69 -23.55 11.93
N LYS A 586 5.50 -22.57 12.30
CA LYS A 586 5.05 -21.21 12.55
C LYS A 586 6.18 -20.23 12.35
N GLN A 587 5.80 -18.98 12.02
CA GLN A 587 6.66 -17.82 12.01
C GLN A 587 6.29 -16.90 13.17
N ILE A 588 7.28 -16.44 13.92
CA ILE A 588 7.11 -15.49 15.02
C ILE A 588 7.85 -14.22 14.64
N ASN A 589 7.13 -13.09 14.56
CA ASN A 589 7.68 -11.77 14.33
C ASN A 589 7.55 -10.93 15.61
N LYS A 590 8.65 -10.40 16.09
CA LYS A 590 8.72 -9.49 17.25
C LYS A 590 9.35 -8.18 16.79
N GLY A 591 8.88 -7.06 17.33
CA GLY A 591 9.49 -5.80 16.96
C GLY A 591 9.21 -4.67 17.92
N VAL A 592 9.99 -3.61 17.73
CA VAL A 592 9.84 -2.30 18.37
C VAL A 592 9.69 -1.27 17.25
N GLU A 593 8.68 -0.43 17.34
CA GLU A 593 8.39 0.65 16.39
C GLU A 593 8.36 2.00 17.10
N LEU A 594 9.13 2.94 16.59
CA LEU A 594 9.11 4.36 16.99
C LEU A 594 8.71 5.19 15.78
N ASN A 595 7.71 6.05 15.91
CA ASN A 595 7.34 7.02 14.90
C ASN A 595 7.26 8.40 15.50
N VAL A 596 7.71 9.43 14.74
CA VAL A 596 7.63 10.85 15.08
C VAL A 596 7.16 11.60 13.84
N PHE A 597 6.15 12.46 13.98
CA PHE A 597 5.54 13.16 12.86
C PHE A 597 4.93 14.51 13.28
N GLY A 598 4.66 15.37 12.29
CA GLY A 598 4.05 16.69 12.48
C GLY A 598 5.06 17.83 12.36
N GLU A 599 4.74 18.97 12.96
CA GLU A 599 5.49 20.23 12.85
C GLU A 599 5.94 20.70 14.24
N PRO A 600 7.06 20.17 14.77
CA PRO A 600 7.55 20.53 16.12
C PRO A 600 8.00 21.99 16.23
N ILE A 601 8.40 22.60 15.14
CA ILE A 601 8.76 24.00 15.01
C ILE A 601 8.07 24.52 13.75
N GLU A 602 7.48 25.70 13.80
CA GLU A 602 6.81 26.34 12.66
C GLU A 602 7.69 26.30 11.39
N GLY A 603 7.14 25.77 10.30
CA GLY A 603 7.84 25.58 9.04
C GLY A 603 8.77 24.37 8.98
N LEU A 604 8.92 23.58 10.06
CA LEU A 604 9.74 22.36 10.05
C LEU A 604 8.87 21.13 10.28
N ARG A 605 8.56 20.41 9.20
CA ARG A 605 7.75 19.19 9.18
C ARG A 605 8.64 17.96 9.22
N LEU A 606 8.27 16.98 10.02
CA LEU A 606 9.00 15.73 10.21
C LEU A 606 8.07 14.55 9.98
N ILE A 607 8.56 13.52 9.27
CA ILE A 607 8.00 12.17 9.24
C ILE A 607 9.17 11.22 9.37
N SER A 608 9.30 10.59 10.54
CA SER A 608 10.44 9.73 10.84
C SER A 608 9.98 8.49 11.59
N GLY A 609 10.64 7.37 11.35
CA GLY A 609 10.34 6.13 12.03
C GLY A 609 11.52 5.17 12.07
N LEU A 610 11.53 4.34 13.10
CA LEU A 610 12.46 3.23 13.27
C LEU A 610 11.68 1.98 13.63
N THR A 611 11.91 0.90 12.90
CA THR A 611 11.39 -0.43 13.20
C THR A 611 12.54 -1.41 13.37
N LEU A 612 12.62 -2.03 14.54
CA LEU A 612 13.52 -3.13 14.82
C LEU A 612 12.72 -4.44 14.79
N MET A 613 13.16 -5.43 14.01
CA MET A 613 12.44 -6.69 13.84
C MET A 613 13.32 -7.90 14.10
N ASP A 614 12.77 -8.86 14.84
CA ASP A 614 13.32 -10.18 15.02
C ASP A 614 12.27 -11.21 14.61
N THR A 615 12.68 -12.14 13.73
CA THR A 615 11.78 -13.19 13.21
C THR A 615 12.39 -14.55 13.44
N GLU A 616 11.56 -15.53 13.76
CA GLU A 616 11.98 -16.88 14.10
C GLU A 616 11.03 -17.89 13.47
N LEU A 617 11.57 -18.84 12.72
CA LEU A 617 10.87 -20.05 12.27
C LEU A 617 10.89 -21.09 13.37
N LYS A 618 9.78 -21.77 13.61
CA LYS A 618 9.64 -22.83 14.64
C LYS A 618 8.80 -23.99 14.13
N ASP A 619 9.04 -25.13 14.73
CA ASP A 619 8.30 -26.36 14.47
C ASP A 619 8.31 -26.70 12.96
N THR A 620 9.44 -26.43 12.29
CA THR A 620 9.65 -26.71 10.87
C THR A 620 9.85 -28.20 10.63
N GLN A 621 9.68 -28.65 9.38
CA GLN A 621 9.83 -30.06 9.04
C GLN A 621 11.18 -30.61 9.52
N ASN A 622 11.14 -31.61 10.41
CA ASN A 622 12.31 -32.19 11.07
C ASN A 622 13.22 -31.19 11.83
N GLY A 623 12.69 -30.03 12.17
CA GLY A 623 13.45 -28.96 12.82
C GLY A 623 14.52 -28.31 11.94
N ALA A 624 14.50 -28.52 10.62
CA ALA A 624 15.60 -28.17 9.71
C ALA A 624 15.91 -26.66 9.68
N ASN A 625 14.88 -25.81 9.90
CA ASN A 625 15.02 -24.34 9.88
C ASN A 625 14.60 -23.70 11.21
N ASP A 626 14.49 -24.49 12.29
CA ASP A 626 14.11 -23.95 13.59
C ASP A 626 15.16 -22.95 14.10
N GLY A 627 14.69 -21.79 14.55
CA GLY A 627 15.53 -20.69 15.00
C GLY A 627 16.04 -19.78 13.87
N ASN A 628 15.87 -20.16 12.60
CA ASN A 628 16.23 -19.33 11.47
C ASN A 628 15.28 -18.13 11.32
N ARG A 629 15.76 -17.07 10.68
CA ARG A 629 14.97 -15.89 10.36
C ARG A 629 14.08 -16.15 9.13
N ALA A 630 12.93 -15.49 9.09
CA ALA A 630 12.02 -15.56 7.95
C ALA A 630 12.61 -14.88 6.70
N ILE A 631 12.26 -15.42 5.54
CA ILE A 631 12.70 -14.93 4.23
C ILE A 631 12.15 -13.51 3.99
N GLY A 632 12.99 -12.61 3.45
CA GLY A 632 12.61 -11.27 3.03
C GLY A 632 12.30 -10.30 4.17
N VAL A 633 12.66 -10.64 5.43
CA VAL A 633 12.40 -9.77 6.58
C VAL A 633 13.69 -9.13 7.08
N PRO A 634 13.83 -7.79 6.93
CA PRO A 634 15.01 -7.07 7.44
C PRO A 634 15.00 -7.01 8.97
N ASN A 635 16.19 -6.94 9.59
CA ASN A 635 16.33 -6.82 11.04
C ASN A 635 16.02 -5.40 11.56
N PHE A 636 16.14 -4.38 10.72
CA PHE A 636 15.72 -3.03 11.02
C PHE A 636 15.31 -2.29 9.75
N GLN A 637 14.49 -1.26 9.94
CA GLN A 637 14.08 -0.28 8.92
C GLN A 637 14.08 1.10 9.56
N PHE A 638 14.62 2.07 8.87
CA PHE A 638 14.67 3.46 9.33
C PHE A 638 14.28 4.38 8.19
N ASN A 639 13.39 5.32 8.48
CA ASN A 639 12.96 6.39 7.60
C ASN A 639 13.14 7.71 8.34
N ALA A 640 13.71 8.71 7.68
CA ALA A 640 13.76 10.07 8.21
C ALA A 640 13.47 11.03 7.05
N GLY A 641 12.33 11.71 7.15
CA GLY A 641 11.88 12.75 6.24
C GLY A 641 11.78 14.09 6.93
N VAL A 642 12.30 15.13 6.29
CA VAL A 642 12.19 16.51 6.70
C VAL A 642 11.71 17.36 5.54
N ASP A 643 10.80 18.29 5.80
CA ASP A 643 10.35 19.36 4.89
C ASP A 643 10.43 20.67 5.67
N TRP A 644 11.22 21.63 5.18
CA TRP A 644 11.59 22.83 5.90
C TRP A 644 11.36 24.08 5.05
N ASP A 645 10.47 24.96 5.53
CA ASP A 645 10.28 26.27 4.98
C ASP A 645 11.49 27.15 5.33
N VAL A 646 12.23 27.60 4.32
CA VAL A 646 13.50 28.29 4.53
C VAL A 646 13.29 29.68 5.11
N PRO A 647 13.75 29.99 6.35
CA PRO A 647 13.57 31.29 6.94
C PRO A 647 14.15 32.43 6.08
N GLY A 648 13.38 33.47 5.84
CA GLY A 648 13.78 34.62 5.04
C GLY A 648 13.67 34.42 3.52
N LEU A 649 13.32 33.24 3.03
CA LEU A 649 13.02 32.99 1.62
C LEU A 649 11.56 32.61 1.46
N GLN A 650 10.69 33.61 1.31
CA GLN A 650 9.24 33.41 1.25
C GLN A 650 8.86 32.44 0.12
N GLY A 651 8.05 31.43 0.48
CA GLY A 651 7.54 30.42 -0.45
C GLY A 651 8.53 29.31 -0.79
N VAL A 652 9.79 29.36 -0.30
CA VAL A 652 10.78 28.31 -0.56
C VAL A 652 10.78 27.30 0.58
N ALA A 653 10.63 26.02 0.22
CA ALA A 653 10.85 24.89 1.15
C ALA A 653 11.86 23.91 0.54
N LEU A 654 12.63 23.28 1.42
CA LEU A 654 13.58 22.21 1.09
C LEU A 654 13.12 20.92 1.76
N ASN A 655 13.20 19.81 1.07
CA ASN A 655 12.92 18.51 1.65
C ASN A 655 14.07 17.52 1.44
N ALA A 656 14.19 16.58 2.37
CA ALA A 656 15.11 15.46 2.27
C ALA A 656 14.52 14.23 2.94
N ARG A 657 14.80 13.05 2.39
CA ARG A 657 14.37 11.76 2.94
C ARG A 657 15.53 10.78 2.90
N MET A 658 15.70 10.03 3.97
CA MET A 658 16.60 8.89 4.06
C MET A 658 15.79 7.63 4.34
N LEU A 659 16.04 6.59 3.55
CA LEU A 659 15.53 5.24 3.76
C LEU A 659 16.73 4.32 4.03
N ARG A 660 16.64 3.50 5.09
CA ARG A 660 17.64 2.48 5.39
C ARG A 660 16.94 1.18 5.75
N THR A 661 17.33 0.10 5.09
CA THR A 661 16.79 -1.25 5.32
C THR A 661 17.92 -2.20 5.61
N GLY A 662 17.81 -2.96 6.69
CA GLY A 662 18.79 -3.93 7.14
C GLY A 662 18.88 -5.15 6.24
N GLY A 663 19.87 -5.99 6.47
CA GLY A 663 20.04 -7.24 5.75
C GLY A 663 18.85 -8.19 5.90
N GLN A 664 18.61 -8.98 4.85
CA GLN A 664 17.53 -9.95 4.74
C GLN A 664 18.09 -11.31 4.32
N TYR A 665 17.37 -12.39 4.60
CA TYR A 665 17.67 -13.71 4.03
C TYR A 665 16.73 -14.03 2.86
N ALA A 666 17.27 -14.68 1.84
CA ALA A 666 16.53 -15.08 0.66
C ALA A 666 16.11 -16.55 0.66
N ASP A 667 16.58 -17.31 1.63
CA ASP A 667 16.26 -18.73 1.82
C ASP A 667 15.95 -19.04 3.30
N ALA A 668 15.12 -20.07 3.54
CA ALA A 668 14.74 -20.46 4.90
C ALA A 668 15.91 -21.05 5.71
N ALA A 669 16.94 -21.55 5.04
CA ALA A 669 18.16 -22.07 5.68
C ALA A 669 19.11 -20.95 6.14
N ASN A 670 18.84 -19.69 5.78
CA ASN A 670 19.66 -18.52 6.07
C ASN A 670 21.09 -18.57 5.49
N ASN A 671 21.26 -19.26 4.38
CA ASN A 671 22.53 -19.35 3.66
C ASN A 671 22.73 -18.18 2.67
N LEU A 672 21.63 -17.68 2.12
CA LEU A 672 21.63 -16.59 1.12
C LEU A 672 21.13 -15.31 1.78
N SER A 673 21.97 -14.27 1.79
CA SER A 673 21.65 -13.00 2.44
C SER A 673 21.87 -11.80 1.53
N LEU A 674 20.99 -10.80 1.65
CA LEU A 674 21.12 -9.48 1.05
C LEU A 674 21.77 -8.53 2.06
N PRO A 675 22.65 -7.62 1.61
CA PRO A 675 23.23 -6.60 2.47
C PRO A 675 22.22 -5.50 2.84
N THR A 676 22.58 -4.69 3.82
CA THR A 676 21.89 -3.43 4.15
C THR A 676 22.03 -2.44 3.00
N TRP A 677 20.97 -1.70 2.70
CA TRP A 677 20.99 -0.63 1.71
C TRP A 677 20.49 0.71 2.28
N ASN A 678 20.87 1.81 1.62
CA ASN A 678 20.45 3.16 1.93
C ASN A 678 20.00 3.87 0.66
N ARG A 679 18.94 4.66 0.75
CA ARG A 679 18.48 5.56 -0.30
C ARG A 679 18.32 6.96 0.30
N PHE A 680 18.77 7.96 -0.44
CA PHE A 680 18.62 9.37 -0.11
C PHE A 680 17.82 10.04 -1.21
N ASP A 681 16.79 10.78 -0.83
CA ASP A 681 16.01 11.61 -1.72
C ASP A 681 16.10 13.06 -1.24
N ALA A 682 16.08 14.03 -2.15
CA ALA A 682 16.11 15.45 -1.83
C ALA A 682 15.28 16.26 -2.82
N GLY A 683 14.76 17.39 -2.36
CA GLY A 683 13.94 18.24 -3.23
C GLY A 683 13.79 19.65 -2.71
N ALA A 684 13.13 20.46 -3.51
CA ALA A 684 12.80 21.84 -3.21
C ALA A 684 11.40 22.17 -3.74
N ARG A 685 10.70 23.04 -3.04
CA ARG A 685 9.39 23.56 -3.42
C ARG A 685 9.45 25.09 -3.40
N TYR A 686 8.85 25.73 -4.40
CA TYR A 686 8.72 27.17 -4.46
C TYR A 686 7.25 27.56 -4.77
N GLY A 687 6.59 28.14 -3.79
CA GLY A 687 5.23 28.69 -3.89
C GLY A 687 5.26 30.18 -4.13
N PHE A 688 4.52 30.66 -5.12
CA PHE A 688 4.39 32.09 -5.44
C PHE A 688 3.02 32.37 -6.08
N LYS A 689 2.68 33.66 -6.24
CA LYS A 689 1.41 34.05 -6.88
C LYS A 689 1.64 34.69 -8.24
N VAL A 690 0.82 34.31 -9.21
CA VAL A 690 0.73 34.95 -10.53
C VAL A 690 -0.70 35.43 -10.73
N GLU A 691 -0.92 36.72 -10.85
CA GLU A 691 -2.28 37.29 -11.01
C GLU A 691 -3.27 36.77 -9.94
N GLN A 692 -2.85 36.68 -8.69
CA GLN A 692 -3.60 36.15 -7.53
C GLN A 692 -3.87 34.65 -7.54
N LYS A 693 -3.37 33.92 -8.51
CA LYS A 693 -3.42 32.45 -8.54
C LYS A 693 -2.20 31.87 -7.85
N ASP A 694 -2.40 30.86 -7.05
CA ASP A 694 -1.30 30.16 -6.38
C ASP A 694 -0.60 29.24 -7.38
N VAL A 695 0.72 29.38 -7.48
CA VAL A 695 1.59 28.55 -8.32
C VAL A 695 2.63 27.89 -7.43
N THR A 696 2.81 26.60 -7.60
CA THR A 696 3.84 25.84 -6.87
C THR A 696 4.70 25.05 -7.86
N LEU A 697 6.00 25.31 -7.83
CA LEU A 697 7.00 24.49 -8.52
C LEU A 697 7.62 23.51 -7.52
N ARG A 698 7.77 22.25 -7.92
CA ARG A 698 8.43 21.21 -7.11
C ARG A 698 9.52 20.56 -7.95
N PHE A 699 10.67 20.43 -7.37
CA PHE A 699 11.79 19.66 -7.91
C PHE A 699 12.18 18.60 -6.91
N GLY A 700 12.36 17.36 -7.36
CA GLY A 700 12.78 16.24 -6.53
C GLY A 700 13.81 15.37 -7.23
N ILE A 701 14.69 14.77 -6.47
CA ILE A 701 15.60 13.71 -6.93
C ILE A 701 15.45 12.54 -5.98
N GLU A 702 15.02 11.42 -6.51
CA GLU A 702 14.95 10.14 -5.81
C GLU A 702 16.24 9.36 -6.04
N ASN A 703 16.66 8.56 -5.06
CA ASN A 703 17.93 7.83 -5.07
C ASN A 703 19.11 8.72 -5.52
N LEU A 704 19.34 9.82 -4.82
CA LEU A 704 20.31 10.87 -5.16
C LEU A 704 21.71 10.32 -5.46
N ALA A 705 22.12 9.28 -4.72
CA ALA A 705 23.43 8.63 -4.89
C ALA A 705 23.49 7.64 -6.06
N ASN A 706 22.35 7.37 -6.73
CA ASN A 706 22.19 6.28 -7.71
C ASN A 706 22.69 4.94 -7.16
N GLU A 707 22.35 4.65 -5.91
CA GLU A 707 22.72 3.41 -5.23
C GLU A 707 22.09 2.21 -5.93
N LYS A 708 22.88 1.17 -6.15
CA LYS A 708 22.43 -0.10 -6.71
C LYS A 708 22.28 -1.12 -5.59
N TYR A 709 21.09 -1.66 -5.43
CA TYR A 709 20.80 -2.58 -4.33
C TYR A 709 19.68 -3.56 -4.67
N TRP A 710 19.72 -4.71 -4.01
CA TRP A 710 18.57 -5.58 -3.93
C TRP A 710 17.67 -5.08 -2.81
N GLU A 711 16.49 -4.63 -3.18
CA GLU A 711 15.51 -4.03 -2.25
C GLU A 711 14.85 -5.07 -1.37
N SER A 712 14.49 -6.21 -1.96
CA SER A 712 13.74 -7.27 -1.28
C SER A 712 14.18 -8.65 -1.72
N ALA A 713 14.04 -9.62 -0.79
CA ALA A 713 14.16 -11.06 -1.02
C ALA A 713 12.86 -11.81 -0.73
N GLN A 714 11.72 -11.13 -0.72
CA GLN A 714 10.44 -11.72 -0.39
C GLN A 714 10.14 -12.94 -1.29
N GLY A 715 9.66 -14.04 -0.67
CA GLY A 715 9.33 -15.27 -1.37
C GLY A 715 10.53 -15.99 -2.01
N GLY A 716 11.77 -15.57 -1.75
CA GLY A 716 12.96 -16.12 -2.40
C GLY A 716 13.27 -15.51 -3.77
N TYR A 717 12.64 -14.37 -4.11
CA TYR A 717 12.89 -13.61 -5.33
C TYR A 717 13.65 -12.32 -5.01
N LEU A 718 14.60 -11.95 -5.86
CA LEU A 718 15.32 -10.69 -5.72
C LEU A 718 14.61 -9.58 -6.49
N THR A 719 14.20 -8.54 -5.81
CA THR A 719 13.70 -7.30 -6.42
C THR A 719 14.79 -6.24 -6.35
N GLN A 720 15.13 -5.64 -7.47
CA GLN A 720 16.13 -4.57 -7.54
C GLN A 720 15.48 -3.22 -7.28
N GLY A 721 16.13 -2.36 -6.49
CA GLY A 721 15.69 -1.01 -6.19
C GLY A 721 15.71 -0.08 -7.41
N GLU A 722 14.95 1.01 -7.31
CA GLU A 722 14.79 2.01 -8.37
C GLU A 722 16.08 2.84 -8.59
N PRO A 723 16.39 3.23 -9.83
CA PRO A 723 17.50 4.11 -10.14
C PRO A 723 17.26 5.54 -9.66
N ARG A 724 18.25 6.41 -9.84
CA ARG A 724 18.05 7.84 -9.63
C ARG A 724 17.13 8.41 -10.70
N VAL A 725 16.14 9.16 -10.26
CA VAL A 725 15.18 9.88 -11.12
C VAL A 725 15.04 11.31 -10.60
N ALA A 726 15.19 12.29 -11.49
CA ALA A 726 14.87 13.68 -11.19
C ALA A 726 13.47 14.01 -11.73
N LYS A 727 12.64 14.65 -10.91
CA LYS A 727 11.26 15.03 -11.22
C LYS A 727 11.08 16.55 -11.06
N LEU A 728 10.37 17.16 -11.98
CA LEU A 728 9.96 18.57 -11.90
C LEU A 728 8.45 18.64 -12.12
N SER A 729 7.73 19.33 -11.25
CA SER A 729 6.31 19.61 -11.45
C SER A 729 5.96 21.07 -11.24
N GLY A 730 4.94 21.51 -11.94
CA GLY A 730 4.31 22.81 -11.79
C GLY A 730 2.81 22.66 -11.55
N THR A 731 2.32 23.25 -10.46
CA THR A 731 0.90 23.24 -10.07
C THR A 731 0.39 24.66 -10.08
N ILE A 732 -0.80 24.89 -10.65
CA ILE A 732 -1.53 26.16 -10.58
C ILE A 732 -2.94 25.93 -10.06
N ASP A 733 -3.34 26.72 -9.06
CA ASP A 733 -4.71 26.83 -8.58
C ASP A 733 -5.36 28.08 -9.22
N PHE A 734 -6.50 27.92 -9.97
CA PHE A 734 -7.05 28.97 -10.81
C PHE A 734 -8.57 29.21 -10.68
#